data_90cd2926b17e37d1af7a8a51b2dfaa40
#
_entry.id   90cd2926b17e37d1af7a8a51b2dfaa40
#
_cell.length_a   1.000
_cell.length_b   1.000
_cell.length_c   1.000
_cell.angle_alpha   90.00
_cell.angle_beta   90.00
_cell.angle_gamma   90.00
#
_symmetry.space_group_name_H-M   'P 1'
#
loop_
_entity.id
_entity.type
_entity.pdbx_description
1 polymer ?
#
loop_
_entity_poly.entity_id
_entity_poly.type
_entity_poly.pdbx_seq_one_letter_code
_entity_poly.pdbx_strand_id
1 'polypeptide(L)'
;MAVPEKSYGDDMAVIGDLTEDSLPHELKRRYERNIIYTYLGDILVAVNPNTMLPIYGGEVGIVYSEAKNLKDLSPHIYAIAGKAYRNLIWGRVNQAILVSGESGAGKTESTKMTIAQLARMSKSQEPTKLAEQIVEINPILEAFGNAKTTMNDNSSRFGKLIEVMFNKQGKIIGAKVTEHMLEKSRVVHCGNGERSFHIFYYMFAGLSQYEIEHFYLSRPEHYRITDPRHGAPVFTSQMDYEANKGGFEELKEAMNDTGFPSQIVNIIFAIMAGILHLSNIEFAPDPELQQLIIVNEDEVDYGSRLLSLQADDLVTVLIASSSFVRGERIVRLKSMHEACDGRDALCKALYSRLFTWIVKRINQVIHVQDDQDRYIDAGIISLLDMAGFERFQVNSFEQLCINSANEQLQSFFNTYIFSWELQEYQAEGIKQPKIKFTNNNEILGLFFDRPIGLFAILEDECRLQMSTDGTFVDHMNKEFGKNDVYKRCKSRDPVFTIEHYAGQVTYNAIGFIEKNRETLGTNFISLMQNSHNWLINELFDDRPDSNTRNIDKRNSQWTVPEWNQPNMPALGPGETLSKRAGKKIKQRTNIDRPLPAIPNSSSTSTSVHFRNSLASLMENLKASEPQFVRCIRANAEKQYGFFDVKLVHNQLLNTGVFETTRIRKLGYPTRMHMQDFINRYKVVGFPVTESVEINPANCDRILQKAQLYDYQIGKSKVFLKYWHVDQLNMCLEKFISDLRLIQTTIQMYLARRKFLDMMQYITYCKDQVFSLGNIVAKTGDQLFHIMVSTNDLDKHHYRKKLEEQELRRRSTRQSQYVRRGLPRRMDDDIYDAPDYEYYNSRSGYGASRRQLYQIAQV
;
A
#
# COMPACT_ATOMS: atom_id res chain seq x y z
N MET A 1 -10.77 21.85 4.79
CA MET A 1 -10.59 22.02 3.32
C MET A 1 -11.65 21.19 2.63
N ALA A 2 -12.35 21.76 1.64
CA ALA A 2 -13.34 20.98 0.88
C ALA A 2 -12.62 19.93 0.04
N VAL A 3 -13.10 18.68 0.06
CA VAL A 3 -12.64 17.65 -0.88
C VAL A 3 -12.98 18.16 -2.27
N PRO A 4 -12.02 18.25 -3.20
CA PRO A 4 -12.32 18.74 -4.54
C PRO A 4 -13.35 17.82 -5.21
N GLU A 5 -14.35 18.43 -5.86
CA GLU A 5 -15.28 17.69 -6.71
C GLU A 5 -14.50 17.03 -7.86
N LYS A 6 -15.04 15.94 -8.39
CA LYS A 6 -14.43 15.20 -9.50
C LYS A 6 -14.24 16.15 -10.70
N SER A 7 -13.00 16.21 -11.20
CA SER A 7 -12.63 17.02 -12.37
C SER A 7 -12.42 16.15 -13.61
N TYR A 8 -12.53 16.77 -14.79
CA TYR A 8 -12.06 16.17 -16.04
C TYR A 8 -10.57 15.85 -15.91
N GLY A 9 -10.17 14.60 -16.20
CA GLY A 9 -8.79 14.13 -16.03
C GLY A 9 -8.52 13.37 -14.73
N ASP A 10 -9.50 13.24 -13.83
CA ASP A 10 -9.41 12.37 -12.66
C ASP A 10 -9.37 10.89 -13.04
N ASP A 11 -9.98 10.52 -14.17
CA ASP A 11 -9.83 9.20 -14.78
C ASP A 11 -9.18 9.35 -16.16
N MET A 12 -7.92 8.98 -16.27
CA MET A 12 -7.16 9.11 -17.51
C MET A 12 -7.57 8.10 -18.58
N ALA A 13 -8.29 7.02 -18.22
CA ALA A 13 -8.81 6.08 -19.22
C ALA A 13 -9.86 6.73 -20.15
N VAL A 14 -10.42 7.87 -19.75
CA VAL A 14 -11.43 8.63 -20.53
C VAL A 14 -10.79 9.67 -21.45
N ILE A 15 -9.49 9.97 -21.29
CA ILE A 15 -8.78 10.98 -22.09
C ILE A 15 -8.40 10.39 -23.44
N GLY A 16 -8.86 11.06 -24.53
CA GLY A 16 -8.72 10.58 -25.91
C GLY A 16 -7.30 10.39 -26.41
N ASP A 17 -6.45 11.37 -26.17
CA ASP A 17 -5.08 11.42 -26.72
C ASP A 17 -4.04 10.82 -25.79
N LEU A 18 -4.45 10.02 -24.82
CA LEU A 18 -3.54 9.39 -23.87
C LEU A 18 -2.71 8.32 -24.59
N THR A 19 -1.41 8.53 -24.70
CA THR A 19 -0.42 7.60 -25.25
C THR A 19 0.52 7.12 -24.12
N GLU A 20 1.35 6.15 -24.41
CA GLU A 20 2.40 5.71 -23.47
C GLU A 20 3.36 6.86 -23.12
N ASP A 21 3.62 7.77 -24.07
CA ASP A 21 4.47 8.93 -23.84
C ASP A 21 3.73 10.07 -23.11
N SER A 22 2.45 10.29 -23.38
CA SER A 22 1.69 11.42 -22.80
C SER A 22 1.25 11.15 -21.36
N LEU A 23 1.02 9.89 -20.94
CA LEU A 23 0.58 9.54 -19.60
C LEU A 23 1.54 10.01 -18.49
N PRO A 24 2.88 9.81 -18.57
CA PRO A 24 3.79 10.34 -17.57
C PRO A 24 3.79 11.86 -17.48
N HIS A 25 3.61 12.55 -18.60
CA HIS A 25 3.53 14.02 -18.64
C HIS A 25 2.26 14.55 -17.98
N GLU A 26 1.15 13.86 -18.16
CA GLU A 26 -0.10 14.25 -17.50
C GLU A 26 -0.06 13.97 -15.99
N LEU A 27 0.53 12.85 -15.57
CA LEU A 27 0.82 12.59 -14.14
C LEU A 27 1.72 13.68 -13.54
N LYS A 28 2.73 14.17 -14.30
CA LYS A 28 3.59 15.27 -13.88
C LYS A 28 2.78 16.55 -13.63
N ARG A 29 1.91 16.95 -14.56
CA ARG A 29 1.05 18.13 -14.41
C ARG A 29 0.16 18.07 -13.18
N ARG A 30 -0.35 16.88 -12.85
CA ARG A 30 -1.17 16.65 -11.66
C ARG A 30 -0.30 16.70 -10.39
N TYR A 31 0.86 16.04 -10.42
CA TYR A 31 1.82 16.04 -9.33
C TYR A 31 2.29 17.46 -8.94
N GLU A 32 2.58 18.32 -9.90
CA GLU A 32 2.95 19.73 -9.69
C GLU A 32 1.84 20.55 -9.00
N ARG A 33 0.59 20.05 -9.02
CA ARG A 33 -0.56 20.62 -8.30
C ARG A 33 -0.88 19.88 -6.99
N ASN A 34 0.01 18.99 -6.53
CA ASN A 34 -0.20 18.11 -5.39
C ASN A 34 -1.40 17.15 -5.54
N ILE A 35 -1.82 16.87 -6.78
CA ILE A 35 -2.83 15.87 -7.09
C ILE A 35 -2.09 14.56 -7.36
N ILE A 36 -1.91 13.76 -6.29
CA ILE A 36 -1.09 12.53 -6.34
C ILE A 36 -1.87 11.28 -6.74
N TYR A 37 -3.20 11.32 -6.67
CA TYR A 37 -4.07 10.21 -7.01
C TYR A 37 -4.76 10.41 -8.36
N THR A 38 -4.81 9.36 -9.17
CA THR A 38 -5.41 9.38 -10.50
C THR A 38 -6.01 8.03 -10.80
N TYR A 39 -7.24 7.96 -11.29
CA TYR A 39 -7.79 6.72 -11.81
C TYR A 39 -7.27 6.42 -13.22
N LEU A 40 -7.14 5.15 -13.51
CA LEU A 40 -7.00 4.60 -14.85
C LEU A 40 -8.01 3.45 -14.99
N GLY A 41 -9.25 3.81 -15.22
CA GLY A 41 -10.39 2.90 -15.10
C GLY A 41 -10.59 2.44 -13.66
N ASP A 42 -10.38 1.13 -13.41
CA ASP A 42 -10.54 0.55 -12.07
C ASP A 42 -9.24 0.54 -11.24
N ILE A 43 -8.14 1.03 -11.78
CA ILE A 43 -6.85 1.11 -11.10
C ILE A 43 -6.69 2.50 -10.48
N LEU A 44 -6.26 2.56 -9.24
CA LEU A 44 -5.77 3.80 -8.63
C LEU A 44 -4.26 3.89 -8.79
N VAL A 45 -3.79 4.91 -9.51
CA VAL A 45 -2.37 5.29 -9.57
C VAL A 45 -2.10 6.30 -8.47
N ALA A 46 -1.11 6.01 -7.62
CA ALA A 46 -0.69 6.85 -6.51
C ALA A 46 0.78 7.26 -6.70
N VAL A 47 1.06 8.52 -6.95
CA VAL A 47 2.43 9.03 -7.09
C VAL A 47 2.93 9.51 -5.73
N ASN A 48 4.02 8.94 -5.23
CA ASN A 48 4.58 9.29 -3.93
C ASN A 48 5.13 10.73 -3.94
N PRO A 49 4.58 11.66 -3.12
CA PRO A 49 5.04 13.03 -3.06
C PRO A 49 6.32 13.21 -2.22
N ASN A 50 6.81 12.16 -1.54
CA ASN A 50 7.92 12.19 -0.60
C ASN A 50 7.73 13.21 0.55
N THR A 51 6.49 13.57 0.85
CA THR A 51 6.09 14.45 1.96
C THR A 51 4.66 14.14 2.38
N MET A 52 4.30 14.51 3.60
CA MET A 52 2.92 14.41 4.06
C MET A 52 2.08 15.56 3.49
N LEU A 53 1.08 15.21 2.71
CA LEU A 53 0.12 16.18 2.19
C LEU A 53 -1.12 16.27 3.11
N PRO A 54 -1.79 17.41 3.20
CA PRO A 54 -2.98 17.60 4.05
C PRO A 54 -4.26 17.01 3.43
N ILE A 55 -4.16 15.81 2.87
CA ILE A 55 -5.26 15.09 2.20
C ILE A 55 -5.74 13.87 2.98
N TYR A 56 -5.11 13.56 4.12
CA TYR A 56 -5.35 12.35 4.92
C TYR A 56 -6.08 12.61 6.26
N GLY A 57 -6.50 13.84 6.51
CA GLY A 57 -7.17 14.21 7.76
C GLY A 57 -8.48 13.45 8.01
N GLY A 58 -8.90 13.42 9.29
CA GLY A 58 -10.17 12.79 9.71
C GLY A 58 -11.39 13.33 8.96
N GLU A 59 -11.44 14.64 8.71
CA GLU A 59 -12.51 15.29 7.95
C GLU A 59 -12.61 14.74 6.51
N VAL A 60 -11.48 14.59 5.83
CA VAL A 60 -11.43 14.00 4.48
C VAL A 60 -11.96 12.56 4.52
N GLY A 61 -11.53 11.77 5.51
CA GLY A 61 -11.98 10.39 5.69
C GLY A 61 -13.50 10.27 5.88
N ILE A 62 -14.11 11.19 6.63
CA ILE A 62 -15.58 11.25 6.85
C ILE A 62 -16.30 11.49 5.52
N VAL A 63 -15.83 12.44 4.69
CA VAL A 63 -16.44 12.73 3.38
C VAL A 63 -16.50 11.48 2.50
N TYR A 64 -15.39 10.68 2.43
CA TYR A 64 -15.37 9.43 1.67
C TYR A 64 -16.24 8.33 2.31
N SER A 65 -16.41 8.34 3.62
CA SER A 65 -17.27 7.38 4.32
C SER A 65 -18.75 7.63 4.07
N GLU A 66 -19.18 8.90 4.10
CA GLU A 66 -20.57 9.33 3.99
C GLU A 66 -21.06 9.54 2.57
N ALA A 67 -20.16 9.65 1.58
CA ALA A 67 -20.52 9.87 0.19
C ALA A 67 -21.50 8.80 -0.30
N LYS A 68 -22.61 9.21 -0.89
CA LYS A 68 -23.58 8.27 -1.50
C LYS A 68 -22.96 7.53 -2.69
N ASN A 69 -22.21 8.23 -3.51
CA ASN A 69 -21.52 7.69 -4.67
C ASN A 69 -20.06 8.14 -4.65
N LEU A 70 -19.13 7.18 -4.51
CA LEU A 70 -17.69 7.45 -4.50
C LEU A 70 -17.15 7.96 -5.85
N LYS A 71 -17.90 7.71 -6.94
CA LYS A 71 -17.53 8.19 -8.28
C LYS A 71 -17.66 9.69 -8.45
N ASP A 72 -18.39 10.36 -7.56
CA ASP A 72 -18.59 11.82 -7.60
C ASP A 72 -17.45 12.58 -6.88
N LEU A 73 -16.59 11.84 -6.16
CA LEU A 73 -15.43 12.38 -5.47
C LEU A 73 -14.14 12.18 -6.28
N SER A 74 -13.13 13.01 -5.99
CA SER A 74 -11.79 12.88 -6.58
C SER A 74 -11.14 11.52 -6.28
N PRO A 75 -10.20 11.05 -7.12
CA PRO A 75 -9.43 9.85 -6.84
C PRO A 75 -8.70 9.93 -5.50
N HIS A 76 -8.85 8.90 -4.67
CA HIS A 76 -8.18 8.83 -3.38
C HIS A 76 -8.10 7.38 -2.88
N ILE A 77 -7.10 7.09 -2.07
CA ILE A 77 -6.97 5.76 -1.45
C ILE A 77 -8.18 5.42 -0.57
N TYR A 78 -8.79 6.43 0.06
CA TYR A 78 -10.01 6.26 0.85
C TYR A 78 -11.22 5.84 0.01
N ALA A 79 -11.27 6.21 -1.26
CA ALA A 79 -12.32 5.74 -2.17
C ALA A 79 -12.17 4.24 -2.48
N ILE A 80 -10.94 3.72 -2.60
CA ILE A 80 -10.67 2.28 -2.77
C ILE A 80 -11.12 1.51 -1.53
N ALA A 81 -10.73 1.96 -0.33
CA ALA A 81 -11.19 1.39 0.93
C ALA A 81 -12.73 1.39 1.02
N GLY A 82 -13.36 2.52 0.67
CA GLY A 82 -14.80 2.67 0.66
C GLY A 82 -15.50 1.76 -0.34
N LYS A 83 -14.95 1.58 -1.53
CA LYS A 83 -15.45 0.65 -2.55
C LYS A 83 -15.40 -0.79 -2.07
N ALA A 84 -14.24 -1.23 -1.56
CA ALA A 84 -14.06 -2.57 -1.00
C ALA A 84 -15.03 -2.83 0.17
N TYR A 85 -15.13 -1.89 1.11
CA TYR A 85 -16.06 -2.02 2.24
C TYR A 85 -17.51 -2.17 1.80
N ARG A 86 -17.98 -1.34 0.86
CA ARG A 86 -19.35 -1.40 0.35
C ARG A 86 -19.64 -2.69 -0.41
N ASN A 87 -18.71 -3.13 -1.27
CA ASN A 87 -18.85 -4.40 -1.99
C ASN A 87 -18.91 -5.58 -1.01
N LEU A 88 -18.12 -5.56 0.07
CA LEU A 88 -18.19 -6.56 1.12
C LEU A 88 -19.56 -6.56 1.82
N ILE A 89 -20.02 -5.39 2.31
CA ILE A 89 -21.23 -5.32 3.13
C ILE A 89 -22.51 -5.55 2.32
N TRP A 90 -22.59 -4.99 1.12
CA TRP A 90 -23.79 -5.07 0.28
C TRP A 90 -23.75 -6.23 -0.71
N GLY A 91 -22.59 -6.46 -1.34
CA GLY A 91 -22.38 -7.52 -2.33
C GLY A 91 -22.11 -8.89 -1.72
N ARG A 92 -21.71 -8.95 -0.44
CA ARG A 92 -21.33 -10.18 0.28
C ARG A 92 -20.19 -10.95 -0.40
N VAL A 93 -19.28 -10.22 -1.04
CA VAL A 93 -18.11 -10.79 -1.73
C VAL A 93 -16.86 -10.31 -1.02
N ASN A 94 -15.99 -11.24 -0.64
CA ASN A 94 -14.68 -10.91 -0.08
C ASN A 94 -13.89 -10.03 -1.03
N GLN A 95 -13.12 -9.11 -0.49
CA GLN A 95 -12.36 -8.13 -1.26
C GLN A 95 -10.86 -8.30 -1.04
N ALA A 96 -10.06 -8.02 -2.07
CA ALA A 96 -8.61 -7.99 -1.95
C ALA A 96 -8.07 -6.68 -2.51
N ILE A 97 -7.35 -5.90 -1.71
CA ILE A 97 -6.69 -4.66 -2.14
C ILE A 97 -5.21 -4.97 -2.35
N LEU A 98 -4.80 -4.96 -3.62
CA LEU A 98 -3.44 -5.26 -4.04
C LEU A 98 -2.68 -3.95 -4.24
N VAL A 99 -1.77 -3.66 -3.32
CA VAL A 99 -0.91 -2.48 -3.39
C VAL A 99 0.44 -2.89 -3.95
N SER A 100 0.80 -2.37 -5.12
CA SER A 100 2.02 -2.73 -5.84
C SER A 100 2.78 -1.50 -6.31
N GLY A 101 4.06 -1.67 -6.62
CA GLY A 101 4.97 -0.60 -7.03
C GLY A 101 6.39 -0.92 -6.59
N GLU A 102 7.37 -0.17 -7.08
CA GLU A 102 8.78 -0.33 -6.70
C GLU A 102 9.04 0.00 -5.22
N SER A 103 10.24 -0.34 -4.73
CA SER A 103 10.67 0.04 -3.38
C SER A 103 10.68 1.57 -3.24
N GLY A 104 10.13 2.10 -2.14
CA GLY A 104 10.00 3.55 -1.92
C GLY A 104 8.85 4.24 -2.65
N ALA A 105 7.98 3.51 -3.35
CA ALA A 105 6.81 4.08 -4.03
C ALA A 105 5.63 4.42 -3.10
N GLY A 106 5.70 4.13 -1.80
CA GLY A 106 4.64 4.44 -0.82
C GLY A 106 3.61 3.33 -0.62
N LYS A 107 3.92 2.06 -0.93
CA LYS A 107 3.02 0.92 -0.73
C LYS A 107 2.56 0.77 0.71
N THR A 108 3.49 0.71 1.64
CA THR A 108 3.22 0.53 3.07
C THR A 108 2.38 1.68 3.62
N GLU A 109 2.69 2.93 3.22
CA GLU A 109 1.88 4.09 3.61
C GLU A 109 0.45 4.01 3.05
N SER A 110 0.29 3.61 1.78
CA SER A 110 -1.03 3.39 1.18
C SER A 110 -1.82 2.32 1.92
N THR A 111 -1.16 1.24 2.37
CA THR A 111 -1.76 0.17 3.18
C THR A 111 -2.20 0.69 4.55
N LYS A 112 -1.35 1.45 5.25
CA LYS A 112 -1.68 2.11 6.54
C LYS A 112 -2.91 3.02 6.40
N MET A 113 -2.94 3.88 5.38
CA MET A 113 -4.06 4.78 5.12
C MET A 113 -5.36 4.02 4.78
N THR A 114 -5.26 2.90 4.07
CA THR A 114 -6.40 2.04 3.77
C THR A 114 -6.98 1.42 5.03
N ILE A 115 -6.13 0.86 5.91
CA ILE A 115 -6.56 0.28 7.19
C ILE A 115 -7.22 1.34 8.07
N ALA A 116 -6.62 2.52 8.20
CA ALA A 116 -7.17 3.62 8.96
C ALA A 116 -8.56 4.05 8.46
N GLN A 117 -8.78 4.05 7.14
CA GLN A 117 -10.08 4.36 6.56
C GLN A 117 -11.11 3.23 6.78
N LEU A 118 -10.72 1.97 6.66
CA LEU A 118 -11.58 0.82 6.97
C LEU A 118 -11.99 0.83 8.45
N ALA A 119 -11.07 1.16 9.36
CA ALA A 119 -11.34 1.32 10.78
C ALA A 119 -12.38 2.43 11.02
N ARG A 120 -12.27 3.57 10.34
CA ARG A 120 -13.22 4.70 10.42
C ARG A 120 -14.61 4.32 9.89
N MET A 121 -14.67 3.52 8.81
CA MET A 121 -15.93 3.06 8.22
C MET A 121 -16.62 1.96 9.05
N SER A 122 -15.86 1.26 9.88
CA SER A 122 -16.41 0.29 10.82
C SER A 122 -17.36 1.01 11.79
N LYS A 123 -18.67 0.68 11.70
CA LYS A 123 -19.74 1.33 12.47
C LYS A 123 -19.67 1.03 13.97
N SER A 124 -18.63 1.51 14.63
CA SER A 124 -18.50 1.49 16.07
C SER A 124 -18.71 2.92 16.59
N GLN A 125 -19.59 3.12 17.56
CA GLN A 125 -19.74 4.42 18.25
C GLN A 125 -18.52 4.78 19.09
N GLU A 126 -17.64 3.81 19.34
CA GLU A 126 -16.32 4.01 19.94
C GLU A 126 -15.26 3.43 19.01
N PRO A 127 -14.08 4.09 18.85
CA PRO A 127 -12.95 3.47 18.18
C PRO A 127 -12.68 2.15 18.91
N THR A 128 -12.85 1.04 18.21
CA THR A 128 -12.57 -0.26 18.83
C THR A 128 -11.06 -0.33 19.04
N LYS A 129 -10.63 -0.61 20.25
CA LYS A 129 -9.21 -0.87 20.59
C LYS A 129 -8.52 -1.76 19.57
N LEU A 130 -9.27 -2.70 18.98
CA LEU A 130 -8.81 -3.59 17.91
C LEU A 130 -8.43 -2.83 16.62
N ALA A 131 -9.18 -1.80 16.21
CA ALA A 131 -8.86 -1.04 15.01
C ALA A 131 -7.57 -0.22 15.16
N GLU A 132 -7.32 0.30 16.36
CA GLU A 132 -6.08 0.97 16.72
C GLU A 132 -4.94 -0.03 16.74
N GLN A 133 -5.10 -1.18 17.39
CA GLN A 133 -4.12 -2.26 17.43
C GLN A 133 -3.69 -2.74 16.03
N ILE A 134 -4.61 -2.82 15.06
CA ILE A 134 -4.26 -3.20 13.68
C ILE A 134 -3.31 -2.17 13.02
N VAL A 135 -3.35 -0.91 13.41
CA VAL A 135 -2.42 0.11 12.92
C VAL A 135 -1.09 0.05 13.69
N GLU A 136 -1.15 -0.16 15.00
CA GLU A 136 0.00 -0.17 15.93
C GLU A 136 0.94 -1.37 15.77
N ILE A 137 0.51 -2.45 15.09
CA ILE A 137 1.40 -3.59 14.78
C ILE A 137 2.47 -3.27 13.73
N ASN A 138 2.30 -2.20 12.91
CA ASN A 138 3.23 -1.91 11.82
C ASN A 138 4.66 -1.60 12.30
N PRO A 139 4.93 -0.78 13.34
CA PRO A 139 6.27 -0.56 13.85
C PRO A 139 6.98 -1.87 14.25
N ILE A 140 6.26 -2.85 14.82
CA ILE A 140 6.83 -4.15 15.18
C ILE A 140 7.25 -4.92 13.92
N LEU A 141 6.33 -5.01 12.94
CA LEU A 141 6.61 -5.69 11.68
C LEU A 141 7.72 -5.01 10.88
N GLU A 142 7.80 -3.69 10.91
CA GLU A 142 8.85 -2.92 10.23
C GLU A 142 10.21 -3.09 10.92
N ALA A 143 10.28 -3.08 12.24
CA ALA A 143 11.54 -3.26 12.96
C ALA A 143 12.21 -4.60 12.62
N PHE A 144 11.43 -5.69 12.55
CA PHE A 144 11.93 -7.04 12.31
C PHE A 144 11.89 -7.48 10.85
N GLY A 145 11.12 -6.83 9.99
CA GLY A 145 10.91 -7.25 8.60
C GLY A 145 11.42 -6.29 7.55
N ASN A 146 11.78 -5.05 7.92
CA ASN A 146 12.29 -4.04 6.98
C ASN A 146 13.78 -3.78 7.20
N ALA A 147 14.40 -3.29 6.15
CA ALA A 147 15.82 -2.96 6.14
C ALA A 147 16.13 -1.79 5.20
N LYS A 148 17.28 -1.14 5.43
CA LYS A 148 17.83 -0.17 4.48
C LYS A 148 18.44 -0.87 3.29
N THR A 149 18.02 -0.49 2.08
CA THR A 149 18.59 -0.91 0.81
C THR A 149 19.16 0.28 0.07
N THR A 150 19.92 0.04 -1.00
CA THR A 150 20.44 1.11 -1.87
C THR A 150 19.34 1.98 -2.48
N MET A 151 18.12 1.44 -2.60
CA MET A 151 16.97 2.12 -3.22
C MET A 151 16.05 2.81 -2.21
N ASN A 152 16.01 2.31 -0.97
CA ASN A 152 15.08 2.82 0.04
C ASN A 152 15.58 2.51 1.45
N ASP A 153 15.56 3.52 2.34
CA ASP A 153 16.00 3.38 3.73
C ASP A 153 15.06 2.52 4.58
N ASN A 154 13.79 2.34 4.16
CA ASN A 154 12.80 1.50 4.82
C ASN A 154 12.12 0.58 3.78
N SER A 155 12.82 -0.48 3.37
CA SER A 155 12.34 -1.46 2.40
C SER A 155 11.83 -2.71 3.09
N SER A 156 10.58 -3.10 2.84
CA SER A 156 10.03 -4.36 3.33
C SER A 156 10.75 -5.54 2.68
N ARG A 157 11.35 -6.40 3.53
CA ARG A 157 12.07 -7.61 3.10
C ARG A 157 11.24 -8.88 3.31
N PHE A 158 9.94 -8.72 3.43
CA PHE A 158 8.93 -9.78 3.44
C PHE A 158 7.63 -9.26 2.82
N GLY A 159 6.79 -10.18 2.38
CA GLY A 159 5.43 -9.87 1.98
C GLY A 159 4.49 -10.01 3.17
N LYS A 160 3.49 -9.15 3.28
CA LYS A 160 2.44 -9.26 4.29
C LYS A 160 1.05 -9.24 3.64
N LEU A 161 0.21 -10.17 4.08
CA LEU A 161 -1.22 -10.18 3.81
C LEU A 161 -1.94 -9.87 5.12
N ILE A 162 -2.67 -8.76 5.16
CA ILE A 162 -3.49 -8.38 6.31
C ILE A 162 -4.95 -8.63 5.95
N GLU A 163 -5.59 -9.55 6.62
CA GLU A 163 -6.99 -9.92 6.45
C GLU A 163 -7.81 -9.26 7.56
N VAL A 164 -8.61 -8.26 7.21
CA VAL A 164 -9.51 -7.58 8.16
C VAL A 164 -10.90 -8.20 8.05
N MET A 165 -11.42 -8.67 9.16
CA MET A 165 -12.68 -9.41 9.25
C MET A 165 -13.81 -8.53 9.74
N PHE A 166 -14.94 -8.59 9.04
CA PHE A 166 -16.13 -7.78 9.32
C PHE A 166 -17.36 -8.67 9.58
N ASN A 167 -18.17 -8.28 10.54
CA ASN A 167 -19.47 -8.91 10.72
C ASN A 167 -20.50 -8.39 9.69
N LYS A 168 -21.72 -8.98 9.69
CA LYS A 168 -22.81 -8.59 8.78
C LYS A 168 -23.24 -7.13 8.91
N GLN A 169 -22.98 -6.48 10.04
CA GLN A 169 -23.28 -5.07 10.30
C GLN A 169 -22.18 -4.11 9.84
N GLY A 170 -21.04 -4.63 9.37
CA GLY A 170 -19.90 -3.83 8.93
C GLY A 170 -18.96 -3.39 10.07
N LYS A 171 -19.03 -4.04 11.24
CA LYS A 171 -18.08 -3.82 12.34
C LYS A 171 -16.88 -4.75 12.17
N ILE A 172 -15.66 -4.22 12.38
CA ILE A 172 -14.45 -5.03 12.48
C ILE A 172 -14.57 -5.92 13.71
N ILE A 173 -14.35 -7.22 13.50
CA ILE A 173 -14.41 -8.24 14.55
C ILE A 173 -13.06 -8.91 14.81
N GLY A 174 -12.11 -8.76 13.90
CA GLY A 174 -10.76 -9.30 14.02
C GLY A 174 -9.90 -8.94 12.83
N ALA A 175 -8.62 -9.30 12.94
CA ALA A 175 -7.70 -9.29 11.82
C ALA A 175 -6.72 -10.46 11.93
N LYS A 176 -6.05 -10.75 10.82
CA LYS A 176 -4.99 -11.75 10.73
C LYS A 176 -3.88 -11.22 9.83
N VAL A 177 -2.65 -11.35 10.28
CA VAL A 177 -1.45 -11.07 9.49
C VAL A 177 -0.82 -12.40 9.06
N THR A 178 -0.56 -12.55 7.77
CA THR A 178 0.19 -13.67 7.24
C THR A 178 1.46 -13.13 6.60
N GLU A 179 2.59 -13.64 7.03
CA GLU A 179 3.90 -13.30 6.48
C GLU A 179 4.23 -14.21 5.30
N HIS A 180 4.89 -13.65 4.31
CA HIS A 180 5.38 -14.36 3.14
C HIS A 180 6.83 -13.99 2.86
N MET A 181 7.69 -14.99 2.63
CA MET A 181 9.01 -14.83 2.01
C MET A 181 9.96 -13.85 2.74
N LEU A 182 10.16 -14.01 4.06
CA LEU A 182 11.18 -13.24 4.77
C LEU A 182 12.56 -13.50 4.16
N GLU A 183 13.28 -12.42 3.82
CA GLU A 183 14.67 -12.45 3.32
C GLU A 183 15.66 -12.74 4.47
N LYS A 184 15.64 -13.97 5.00
CA LYS A 184 16.43 -14.36 6.17
C LYS A 184 17.95 -14.38 5.93
N SER A 185 18.41 -14.46 4.68
CA SER A 185 19.83 -14.32 4.33
C SER A 185 20.41 -12.95 4.74
N ARG A 186 19.58 -11.92 4.79
CA ARG A 186 19.96 -10.56 5.19
C ARG A 186 20.46 -10.47 6.66
N VAL A 187 20.13 -11.43 7.50
CA VAL A 187 20.64 -11.50 8.88
C VAL A 187 22.16 -11.65 8.88
N VAL A 188 22.70 -12.45 8.00
CA VAL A 188 24.13 -12.82 8.00
C VAL A 188 24.90 -12.21 6.83
N HIS A 189 24.22 -11.76 5.80
CA HIS A 189 24.82 -11.14 4.62
C HIS A 189 23.91 -10.10 4.00
N CYS A 190 24.42 -8.90 3.75
CA CYS A 190 23.76 -7.86 2.98
C CYS A 190 24.72 -7.26 1.94
N GLY A 191 24.12 -6.65 0.90
CA GLY A 191 24.89 -6.03 -0.18
C GLY A 191 25.62 -4.76 0.25
N ASN A 192 26.60 -4.35 -0.53
CA ASN A 192 27.34 -3.10 -0.28
C ASN A 192 26.37 -1.90 -0.27
N GLY A 193 26.45 -1.08 0.79
CA GLY A 193 25.56 0.07 0.98
C GLY A 193 24.18 -0.26 1.53
N GLU A 194 23.90 -1.54 1.82
CA GLU A 194 22.70 -2.00 2.47
C GLU A 194 22.94 -2.30 3.96
N ARG A 195 21.85 -2.45 4.73
CA ARG A 195 21.89 -2.83 6.15
C ARG A 195 21.13 -4.13 6.37
N SER A 196 21.43 -4.81 7.47
CA SER A 196 20.57 -5.85 8.02
C SER A 196 19.24 -5.25 8.52
N PHE A 197 18.38 -6.05 9.14
CA PHE A 197 17.07 -5.58 9.62
C PHE A 197 17.20 -4.45 10.65
N HIS A 198 16.23 -3.54 10.67
CA HIS A 198 16.26 -2.33 11.50
C HIS A 198 16.44 -2.61 12.98
N ILE A 199 15.86 -3.70 13.50
CA ILE A 199 15.92 -4.06 14.92
C ILE A 199 17.34 -4.05 15.49
N PHE A 200 18.34 -4.51 14.73
CA PHE A 200 19.74 -4.52 15.20
C PHE A 200 20.26 -3.09 15.44
N TYR A 201 19.96 -2.17 14.54
CA TYR A 201 20.38 -0.76 14.65
C TYR A 201 19.55 -0.01 15.69
N TYR A 202 18.27 -0.33 15.82
CA TYR A 202 17.38 0.18 16.87
C TYR A 202 17.91 -0.16 18.26
N MET A 203 18.32 -1.40 18.47
CA MET A 203 18.90 -1.84 19.74
C MET A 203 20.15 -1.03 20.11
N PHE A 204 21.10 -0.84 19.18
CA PHE A 204 22.31 -0.08 19.46
C PHE A 204 22.06 1.42 19.70
N ALA A 205 21.03 1.99 19.11
CA ALA A 205 20.69 3.40 19.29
C ALA A 205 19.82 3.66 20.53
N GLY A 206 18.97 2.69 20.92
CA GLY A 206 17.91 2.90 21.89
C GLY A 206 18.05 2.17 23.23
N LEU A 207 18.88 1.12 23.33
CA LEU A 207 19.12 0.45 24.60
C LEU A 207 19.86 1.37 25.59
N SER A 208 19.48 1.33 26.84
CA SER A 208 20.20 1.99 27.93
C SER A 208 21.58 1.35 28.16
N GLN A 209 22.49 2.10 28.78
CA GLN A 209 23.82 1.57 29.10
C GLN A 209 23.77 0.31 29.96
N TYR A 210 22.81 0.24 30.87
CA TYR A 210 22.58 -0.95 31.70
C TYR A 210 22.13 -2.16 30.83
N GLU A 211 21.23 -1.98 29.88
CA GLU A 211 20.78 -3.05 28.97
C GLU A 211 21.91 -3.50 28.04
N ILE A 212 22.73 -2.55 27.52
CA ILE A 212 23.92 -2.87 26.70
C ILE A 212 24.89 -3.76 27.46
N GLU A 213 25.22 -3.41 28.71
CA GLU A 213 26.08 -4.23 29.58
C GLU A 213 25.46 -5.58 29.93
N HIS A 214 24.15 -5.60 30.20
CA HIS A 214 23.38 -6.80 30.49
C HIS A 214 23.35 -7.80 29.32
N PHE A 215 23.29 -7.31 28.09
CA PHE A 215 23.34 -8.15 26.89
C PHE A 215 24.76 -8.38 26.36
N TYR A 216 25.78 -7.99 27.11
CA TYR A 216 27.21 -8.08 26.76
C TYR A 216 27.55 -7.38 25.42
N LEU A 217 26.75 -6.38 25.02
CA LEU A 217 26.96 -5.69 23.77
C LEU A 217 28.10 -4.67 23.87
N SER A 218 28.86 -4.58 22.81
CA SER A 218 29.89 -3.57 22.60
C SER A 218 29.45 -2.53 21.55
N ARG A 219 30.37 -1.91 20.85
CA ARG A 219 30.03 -1.00 19.76
C ARG A 219 29.46 -1.74 18.55
N PRO A 220 28.48 -1.15 17.84
CA PRO A 220 27.84 -1.80 16.67
C PRO A 220 28.84 -2.19 15.57
N GLU A 221 29.95 -1.45 15.42
CA GLU A 221 31.01 -1.73 14.45
C GLU A 221 31.75 -3.05 14.71
N HIS A 222 31.63 -3.63 15.90
CA HIS A 222 32.26 -4.89 16.26
C HIS A 222 31.46 -6.13 15.82
N TYR A 223 30.25 -5.92 15.34
CA TYR A 223 29.38 -7.04 14.94
C TYR A 223 29.28 -7.13 13.41
N ARG A 224 29.57 -8.31 12.89
CA ARG A 224 29.50 -8.62 11.45
C ARG A 224 28.14 -8.30 10.83
N ILE A 225 27.05 -8.45 11.58
CA ILE A 225 25.68 -8.17 11.12
C ILE A 225 25.48 -6.67 10.87
N THR A 226 26.04 -5.82 11.73
CA THR A 226 25.79 -4.38 11.69
C THR A 226 26.89 -3.61 10.95
N ASP A 227 28.11 -4.13 10.92
CA ASP A 227 29.23 -3.57 10.14
C ASP A 227 29.87 -4.58 9.19
N PRO A 228 29.24 -4.81 8.02
CA PRO A 228 29.82 -5.70 7.01
C PRO A 228 31.13 -5.19 6.39
N ARG A 229 31.51 -3.94 6.66
CA ARG A 229 32.71 -3.27 6.08
C ARG A 229 33.87 -3.19 7.06
N HIS A 230 33.79 -3.80 8.22
CA HIS A 230 34.82 -3.90 9.25
C HIS A 230 35.45 -2.54 9.65
N GLY A 231 34.75 -1.76 10.48
CA GLY A 231 35.26 -0.56 11.13
C GLY A 231 34.80 0.77 10.52
N ALA A 232 33.88 0.77 9.58
CA ALA A 232 33.21 2.02 9.19
C ALA A 232 32.11 2.37 10.21
N PRO A 233 31.87 3.69 10.46
CA PRO A 233 30.80 4.11 11.36
C PRO A 233 29.44 3.55 10.89
N VAL A 234 28.77 2.80 11.78
CA VAL A 234 27.47 2.18 11.48
C VAL A 234 26.39 3.26 11.31
N PHE A 235 26.41 4.28 12.16
CA PHE A 235 25.56 5.45 12.02
C PHE A 235 26.29 6.54 11.24
N THR A 236 25.75 6.91 10.08
CA THR A 236 26.41 7.83 9.13
C THR A 236 26.32 9.30 9.55
N SER A 237 25.39 9.64 10.47
CA SER A 237 25.18 10.98 11.00
C SER A 237 24.44 10.93 12.33
N GLN A 238 24.45 12.03 13.09
CA GLN A 238 23.63 12.17 14.29
C GLN A 238 22.14 12.01 13.97
N MET A 239 21.68 12.51 12.84
CA MET A 239 20.30 12.36 12.40
C MET A 239 19.91 10.88 12.15
N ASP A 240 20.83 10.09 11.58
CA ASP A 240 20.65 8.65 11.39
C ASP A 240 20.56 7.92 12.75
N TYR A 241 21.41 8.29 13.72
CA TYR A 241 21.37 7.75 15.07
C TYR A 241 20.04 8.08 15.78
N GLU A 242 19.61 9.35 15.76
CA GLU A 242 18.35 9.78 16.40
C GLU A 242 17.12 9.14 15.75
N ALA A 243 17.13 8.94 14.43
CA ALA A 243 16.06 8.25 13.72
C ALA A 243 15.95 6.79 14.17
N ASN A 244 17.07 6.07 14.35
CA ASN A 244 17.06 4.70 14.85
C ASN A 244 16.64 4.63 16.32
N LYS A 245 17.04 5.61 17.14
CA LYS A 245 16.61 5.73 18.54
C LYS A 245 15.09 5.94 18.63
N GLY A 246 14.55 6.88 17.84
CA GLY A 246 13.10 7.11 17.76
C GLY A 246 12.33 5.86 17.32
N GLY A 247 12.86 5.11 16.33
CA GLY A 247 12.30 3.84 15.91
C GLY A 247 12.31 2.76 17.00
N PHE A 248 13.32 2.76 17.89
CA PHE A 248 13.33 1.86 19.04
C PHE A 248 12.27 2.22 20.09
N GLU A 249 12.10 3.53 20.36
CA GLU A 249 11.06 4.00 21.28
C GLU A 249 9.67 3.67 20.75
N GLU A 250 9.40 3.93 19.46
CA GLU A 250 8.15 3.56 18.78
C GLU A 250 7.90 2.03 18.82
N LEU A 251 8.95 1.22 18.61
CA LEU A 251 8.85 -0.24 18.73
C LEU A 251 8.44 -0.67 20.13
N LYS A 252 9.07 -0.12 21.19
CA LYS A 252 8.74 -0.48 22.57
C LYS A 252 7.32 -0.07 22.93
N GLU A 253 6.86 1.10 22.50
CA GLU A 253 5.49 1.57 22.66
C GLU A 253 4.52 0.63 21.94
N ALA A 254 4.73 0.33 20.66
CA ALA A 254 3.90 -0.57 19.87
C ALA A 254 3.82 -1.99 20.49
N MET A 255 4.94 -2.52 21.00
CA MET A 255 4.93 -3.82 21.70
C MET A 255 4.10 -3.78 22.99
N ASN A 256 4.20 -2.70 23.76
CA ASN A 256 3.40 -2.53 24.98
C ASN A 256 1.91 -2.42 24.65
N ASP A 257 1.53 -1.63 23.67
CA ASP A 257 0.13 -1.36 23.28
C ASP A 257 -0.53 -2.60 22.64
N THR A 258 0.27 -3.41 21.96
CA THR A 258 -0.15 -4.72 21.45
C THR A 258 -0.09 -5.83 22.52
N GLY A 259 0.24 -5.51 23.78
CA GLY A 259 0.15 -6.42 24.92
C GLY A 259 1.28 -7.43 25.03
N PHE A 260 2.48 -7.11 24.53
CA PHE A 260 3.69 -7.87 24.86
C PHE A 260 4.17 -7.53 26.27
N PRO A 261 4.20 -8.49 27.21
CA PRO A 261 4.77 -8.23 28.52
C PRO A 261 6.24 -7.82 28.43
N SER A 262 6.69 -6.88 29.25
CA SER A 262 8.08 -6.38 29.26
C SER A 262 9.12 -7.50 29.43
N GLN A 263 8.77 -8.56 30.16
CA GLN A 263 9.61 -9.74 30.32
C GLN A 263 9.84 -10.47 28.96
N ILE A 264 8.80 -10.60 28.15
CA ILE A 264 8.89 -11.22 26.82
C ILE A 264 9.71 -10.33 25.88
N VAL A 265 9.51 -9.01 25.94
CA VAL A 265 10.30 -8.03 25.15
C VAL A 265 11.79 -8.16 25.47
N ASN A 266 12.15 -8.30 26.77
CA ASN A 266 13.55 -8.52 27.17
C ASN A 266 14.11 -9.85 26.67
N ILE A 267 13.32 -10.93 26.65
CA ILE A 267 13.75 -12.22 26.09
C ILE A 267 13.96 -12.10 24.57
N ILE A 268 13.09 -11.38 23.86
CA ILE A 268 13.27 -11.11 22.43
C ILE A 268 14.60 -10.37 22.18
N PHE A 269 14.89 -9.31 22.93
CA PHE A 269 16.15 -8.57 22.80
C PHE A 269 17.36 -9.41 23.20
N ALA A 270 17.24 -10.27 24.20
CA ALA A 270 18.31 -11.23 24.56
C ALA A 270 18.60 -12.21 23.42
N ILE A 271 17.57 -12.74 22.74
CA ILE A 271 17.75 -13.60 21.56
C ILE A 271 18.42 -12.82 20.43
N MET A 272 18.01 -11.56 20.18
CA MET A 272 18.63 -10.70 19.15
C MET A 272 20.10 -10.42 19.45
N ALA A 273 20.45 -10.13 20.72
CA ALA A 273 21.84 -9.98 21.17
C ALA A 273 22.61 -11.30 21.01
N GLY A 274 21.99 -12.43 21.37
CA GLY A 274 22.56 -13.77 21.16
C GLY A 274 22.88 -14.04 19.69
N ILE A 275 22.04 -13.62 18.74
CA ILE A 275 22.30 -13.72 17.28
C ILE A 275 23.50 -12.87 16.89
N LEU A 276 23.67 -11.65 17.46
CA LEU A 276 24.83 -10.80 17.22
C LEU A 276 26.13 -11.51 17.65
N HIS A 277 26.18 -12.02 18.89
CA HIS A 277 27.35 -12.75 19.40
C HIS A 277 27.63 -14.02 18.60
N LEU A 278 26.61 -14.84 18.31
CA LEU A 278 26.77 -16.03 17.48
C LEU A 278 27.37 -15.72 16.12
N SER A 279 26.92 -14.64 15.48
CA SER A 279 27.40 -14.26 14.16
C SER A 279 28.89 -13.89 14.14
N ASN A 280 29.41 -13.42 15.26
CA ASN A 280 30.81 -13.01 15.42
C ASN A 280 31.77 -14.16 15.69
N ILE A 281 31.29 -15.38 15.98
CA ILE A 281 32.16 -16.53 16.28
C ILE A 281 33.06 -16.78 15.06
N GLU A 282 34.36 -16.80 15.32
CA GLU A 282 35.42 -17.07 14.34
C GLU A 282 36.08 -18.44 14.58
N PHE A 283 36.42 -19.09 13.47
CA PHE A 283 37.02 -20.42 13.47
C PHE A 283 38.43 -20.37 12.90
N ALA A 284 39.34 -21.20 13.47
CA ALA A 284 40.67 -21.42 12.92
C ALA A 284 41.04 -22.91 12.99
N PRO A 285 41.87 -23.41 12.09
CA PRO A 285 42.40 -24.77 12.21
C PRO A 285 43.44 -24.85 13.30
N ASP A 286 43.34 -25.85 14.17
CA ASP A 286 44.39 -26.19 15.17
C ASP A 286 45.27 -27.29 14.56
N PRO A 287 46.56 -27.02 14.31
CA PRO A 287 47.49 -28.01 13.75
C PRO A 287 47.77 -29.18 14.72
N GLU A 288 47.73 -28.96 16.05
CA GLU A 288 48.03 -29.96 17.04
C GLU A 288 46.88 -30.95 17.24
N LEU A 289 45.64 -30.42 17.23
CA LEU A 289 44.44 -31.21 17.51
C LEU A 289 43.81 -31.77 16.25
N GLN A 290 44.28 -31.37 15.06
CA GLN A 290 43.67 -31.68 13.73
C GLN A 290 42.15 -31.44 13.72
N GLN A 291 41.70 -30.37 14.36
CA GLN A 291 40.33 -29.96 14.46
C GLN A 291 40.19 -28.42 14.33
N LEU A 292 38.97 -27.92 14.21
CA LEU A 292 38.68 -26.48 14.31
C LEU A 292 38.66 -26.06 15.78
N ILE A 293 39.20 -24.88 16.05
CA ILE A 293 39.05 -24.16 17.29
C ILE A 293 38.28 -22.86 17.05
N ILE A 294 37.68 -22.35 18.10
CA ILE A 294 37.05 -21.02 18.10
C ILE A 294 38.10 -20.04 18.64
N VAL A 295 38.31 -18.96 17.91
CA VAL A 295 39.33 -17.94 18.22
C VAL A 295 38.84 -17.00 19.31
N ASN A 296 37.60 -16.60 19.28
CA ASN A 296 36.98 -15.65 20.20
C ASN A 296 35.94 -16.33 21.11
N GLU A 297 36.45 -17.10 22.11
CA GLU A 297 35.60 -17.91 22.99
C GLU A 297 34.62 -17.09 23.83
N ASP A 298 34.92 -15.78 24.08
CA ASP A 298 34.02 -14.87 24.80
C ASP A 298 32.68 -14.71 24.05
N GLU A 299 32.67 -14.67 22.71
CA GLU A 299 31.45 -14.59 21.91
C GLU A 299 30.56 -15.85 22.09
N VAL A 300 31.18 -17.01 22.28
CA VAL A 300 30.44 -18.23 22.58
C VAL A 300 29.85 -18.19 23.98
N ASP A 301 30.63 -17.69 24.96
CA ASP A 301 30.17 -17.56 26.34
C ASP A 301 28.98 -16.60 26.43
N TYR A 302 29.08 -15.40 25.83
CA TYR A 302 28.00 -14.45 25.80
C TYR A 302 26.76 -14.98 25.04
N GLY A 303 26.94 -15.53 23.85
CA GLY A 303 25.87 -16.12 23.08
C GLY A 303 25.17 -17.28 23.79
N SER A 304 25.93 -18.17 24.42
CA SER A 304 25.37 -19.31 25.16
C SER A 304 24.60 -18.89 26.40
N ARG A 305 25.08 -17.88 27.16
CA ARG A 305 24.36 -17.30 28.32
C ARG A 305 23.05 -16.68 27.90
N LEU A 306 23.06 -15.79 26.86
CA LEU A 306 21.86 -15.12 26.37
C LEU A 306 20.80 -16.08 25.81
N LEU A 307 21.25 -17.18 25.19
CA LEU A 307 20.39 -18.24 24.70
C LEU A 307 20.13 -19.36 25.71
N SER A 308 20.65 -19.23 26.92
CA SER A 308 20.52 -20.21 28.02
C SER A 308 20.94 -21.63 27.59
N LEU A 309 22.09 -21.73 26.93
CA LEU A 309 22.72 -22.97 26.44
C LEU A 309 23.97 -23.32 27.25
N GLN A 310 24.42 -24.56 27.18
CA GLN A 310 25.73 -24.95 27.65
C GLN A 310 26.79 -24.60 26.59
N ALA A 311 27.80 -23.80 26.93
CA ALA A 311 28.82 -23.35 25.99
C ALA A 311 29.56 -24.50 25.33
N ASP A 312 29.93 -25.53 26.10
CA ASP A 312 30.60 -26.74 25.58
C ASP A 312 29.76 -27.48 24.51
N ASP A 313 28.44 -27.52 24.70
CA ASP A 313 27.54 -28.17 23.75
C ASP A 313 27.38 -27.32 22.45
N LEU A 314 27.33 -26.00 22.59
CA LEU A 314 27.34 -25.07 21.47
C LEU A 314 28.64 -25.21 20.65
N VAL A 315 29.83 -25.19 21.31
CA VAL A 315 31.11 -25.41 20.62
C VAL A 315 31.11 -26.75 19.89
N THR A 316 30.67 -27.82 20.58
CA THR A 316 30.63 -29.17 20.01
C THR A 316 29.81 -29.22 18.72
N VAL A 317 28.62 -28.60 18.73
CA VAL A 317 27.72 -28.60 17.57
C VAL A 317 28.27 -27.72 16.43
N LEU A 318 29.00 -26.64 16.77
CA LEU A 318 29.62 -25.77 15.79
C LEU A 318 30.77 -26.47 15.05
N ILE A 319 31.66 -27.20 15.75
CA ILE A 319 32.87 -27.79 15.13
C ILE A 319 32.72 -29.25 14.70
N ALA A 320 31.65 -29.94 15.13
CA ALA A 320 31.41 -31.32 14.77
C ALA A 320 29.95 -31.61 14.42
N SER A 321 29.75 -32.68 13.68
CA SER A 321 28.41 -33.21 13.37
C SER A 321 28.30 -34.66 13.84
N SER A 322 27.16 -35.08 14.34
CA SER A 322 26.92 -36.47 14.71
C SER A 322 25.73 -37.02 13.91
N SER A 323 25.87 -38.22 13.42
CA SER A 323 24.82 -38.98 12.72
C SER A 323 24.71 -40.37 13.30
N PHE A 324 23.51 -40.97 13.20
CA PHE A 324 23.33 -42.39 13.56
C PHE A 324 23.26 -43.21 12.29
N VAL A 325 24.18 -44.18 12.17
CA VAL A 325 24.18 -45.12 11.07
C VAL A 325 24.09 -46.53 11.67
N ARG A 326 23.05 -47.27 11.35
CA ARG A 326 22.78 -48.64 11.85
C ARG A 326 22.83 -48.78 13.39
N GLY A 327 22.44 -47.74 14.12
CA GLY A 327 22.44 -47.73 15.60
C GLY A 327 23.76 -47.28 16.22
N GLU A 328 24.81 -47.07 15.45
CA GLU A 328 26.07 -46.50 15.90
C GLU A 328 26.13 -45.00 15.69
N ARG A 329 26.66 -44.27 16.66
CA ARG A 329 26.85 -42.81 16.56
C ARG A 329 28.20 -42.51 15.94
N ILE A 330 28.17 -41.93 14.73
CA ILE A 330 29.36 -41.47 14.03
C ILE A 330 29.50 -39.96 14.27
N VAL A 331 30.65 -39.53 14.80
CA VAL A 331 30.99 -38.10 14.95
C VAL A 331 32.00 -37.73 13.89
N ARG A 332 31.71 -36.71 13.10
CA ARG A 332 32.58 -36.17 12.04
C ARG A 332 32.95 -34.73 12.38
N LEU A 333 34.22 -34.38 12.30
CA LEU A 333 34.67 -32.99 12.40
C LEU A 333 34.24 -32.22 11.14
N LYS A 334 33.85 -31.01 11.33
CA LYS A 334 33.48 -30.10 10.21
C LYS A 334 34.71 -29.42 9.63
N SER A 335 34.62 -29.07 8.34
CA SER A 335 35.55 -28.14 7.71
C SER A 335 35.23 -26.72 8.18
N MET A 336 36.11 -25.76 7.92
CA MET A 336 35.93 -24.35 8.26
C MET A 336 34.69 -23.78 7.56
N HIS A 337 34.46 -24.11 6.28
CA HIS A 337 33.28 -23.73 5.54
C HIS A 337 31.99 -24.25 6.18
N GLU A 338 31.92 -25.55 6.49
CA GLU A 338 30.76 -26.17 7.14
C GLU A 338 30.50 -25.60 8.55
N ALA A 339 31.53 -25.17 9.27
CA ALA A 339 31.34 -24.52 10.58
C ALA A 339 30.74 -23.10 10.43
N CYS A 340 31.26 -22.31 9.48
CA CYS A 340 30.74 -20.98 9.16
C CYS A 340 29.29 -21.06 8.67
N ASP A 341 28.99 -21.98 7.75
CA ASP A 341 27.64 -22.19 7.21
C ASP A 341 26.67 -22.62 8.31
N GLY A 342 27.11 -23.52 9.21
CA GLY A 342 26.31 -23.97 10.35
C GLY A 342 26.00 -22.84 11.33
N ARG A 343 26.97 -21.98 11.65
CA ARG A 343 26.79 -20.77 12.45
C ARG A 343 25.76 -19.83 11.82
N ASP A 344 25.94 -19.53 10.52
CA ASP A 344 25.07 -18.62 9.79
C ASP A 344 23.66 -19.19 9.61
N ALA A 345 23.53 -20.50 9.39
CA ALA A 345 22.25 -21.20 9.36
C ALA A 345 21.51 -21.11 10.72
N LEU A 346 22.24 -21.22 11.83
CA LEU A 346 21.66 -21.08 13.17
C LEU A 346 21.14 -19.64 13.39
N CYS A 347 21.92 -18.62 13.03
CA CYS A 347 21.50 -17.21 13.13
C CYS A 347 20.24 -16.94 12.29
N LYS A 348 20.21 -17.41 11.05
CA LYS A 348 19.03 -17.29 10.15
C LYS A 348 17.81 -18.00 10.72
N ALA A 349 17.98 -19.19 11.27
CA ALA A 349 16.88 -19.98 11.84
C ALA A 349 16.32 -19.34 13.12
N LEU A 350 17.15 -18.88 14.03
CA LEU A 350 16.72 -18.15 15.23
C LEU A 350 15.91 -16.92 14.85
N TYR A 351 16.42 -16.09 13.93
CA TYR A 351 15.76 -14.87 13.50
C TYR A 351 14.41 -15.15 12.84
N SER A 352 14.38 -16.05 11.86
CA SER A 352 13.16 -16.32 11.11
C SER A 352 12.06 -16.93 11.96
N ARG A 353 12.43 -17.88 12.88
CA ARG A 353 11.48 -18.50 13.80
C ARG A 353 10.97 -17.50 14.83
N LEU A 354 11.84 -16.60 15.33
CA LEU A 354 11.44 -15.51 16.21
C LEU A 354 10.47 -14.56 15.53
N PHE A 355 10.73 -14.15 14.29
CA PHE A 355 9.83 -13.31 13.53
C PHE A 355 8.46 -13.97 13.33
N THR A 356 8.42 -15.23 12.90
CA THR A 356 7.18 -16.00 12.78
C THR A 356 6.43 -16.10 14.12
N TRP A 357 7.16 -16.27 15.23
CA TRP A 357 6.56 -16.29 16.57
C TRP A 357 5.95 -14.91 16.93
N ILE A 358 6.66 -13.81 16.65
CA ILE A 358 6.15 -12.45 16.86
C ILE A 358 4.85 -12.25 16.08
N VAL A 359 4.79 -12.64 14.80
CA VAL A 359 3.59 -12.55 13.98
C VAL A 359 2.45 -13.43 14.54
N LYS A 360 2.75 -14.64 15.02
CA LYS A 360 1.76 -15.49 15.71
C LYS A 360 1.22 -14.82 16.98
N ARG A 361 2.09 -14.17 17.76
CA ARG A 361 1.68 -13.45 18.97
C ARG A 361 0.80 -12.23 18.63
N ILE A 362 1.18 -11.45 17.63
CA ILE A 362 0.34 -10.37 17.09
C ILE A 362 -1.04 -10.91 16.72
N ASN A 363 -1.10 -12.01 15.98
CA ASN A 363 -2.37 -12.61 15.57
C ASN A 363 -3.24 -13.05 16.77
N GLN A 364 -2.66 -13.47 17.87
CA GLN A 364 -3.41 -13.80 19.09
C GLN A 364 -4.08 -12.56 19.72
N VAL A 365 -3.46 -11.39 19.58
CA VAL A 365 -3.97 -10.14 20.13
C VAL A 365 -5.10 -9.54 19.27
N ILE A 366 -4.89 -9.55 17.95
CA ILE A 366 -5.85 -8.99 17.00
C ILE A 366 -6.93 -9.98 16.54
N HIS A 367 -6.87 -11.21 17.05
CA HIS A 367 -7.84 -12.24 16.76
C HIS A 367 -9.14 -12.03 17.53
N VAL A 368 -10.25 -12.49 16.97
CA VAL A 368 -11.56 -12.42 17.64
C VAL A 368 -11.55 -13.24 18.92
N GLN A 369 -11.70 -12.57 20.06
CA GLN A 369 -11.98 -13.23 21.31
C GLN A 369 -13.46 -13.60 21.35
N ASP A 370 -13.76 -14.89 21.60
CA ASP A 370 -15.08 -15.47 21.82
C ASP A 370 -16.07 -15.50 20.64
N ASP A 371 -16.27 -16.65 20.11
CA ASP A 371 -17.36 -17.28 19.32
C ASP A 371 -16.90 -17.84 17.97
N GLN A 372 -16.64 -19.14 17.98
CA GLN A 372 -16.41 -19.91 16.73
C GLN A 372 -17.57 -19.75 15.72
N ASP A 373 -18.80 -19.48 16.18
CA ASP A 373 -19.97 -19.27 15.34
C ASP A 373 -19.97 -17.95 14.57
N ARG A 374 -19.20 -16.91 15.03
CA ARG A 374 -19.11 -15.61 14.34
C ARG A 374 -18.19 -15.62 13.13
N TYR A 375 -17.30 -16.60 13.02
CA TYR A 375 -16.38 -16.74 11.89
C TYR A 375 -17.04 -17.23 10.61
N ILE A 376 -18.07 -18.08 10.74
CA ILE A 376 -18.70 -18.75 9.60
C ILE A 376 -19.34 -17.77 8.62
N ASP A 377 -19.70 -16.57 9.09
CA ASP A 377 -20.37 -15.53 8.32
C ASP A 377 -19.56 -14.22 8.18
N ALA A 378 -18.28 -14.21 8.55
CA ALA A 378 -17.45 -13.02 8.47
C ALA A 378 -17.05 -12.71 7.02
N GLY A 379 -17.24 -11.46 6.60
CA GLY A 379 -16.68 -10.96 5.36
C GLY A 379 -15.24 -10.50 5.55
N ILE A 380 -14.37 -10.69 4.56
CA ILE A 380 -12.94 -10.42 4.64
C ILE A 380 -12.54 -9.36 3.61
N ILE A 381 -11.76 -8.36 4.06
CA ILE A 381 -11.01 -7.46 3.19
C ILE A 381 -9.53 -7.76 3.41
N SER A 382 -8.88 -8.31 2.39
CA SER A 382 -7.45 -8.64 2.39
C SER A 382 -6.65 -7.49 1.80
N LEU A 383 -5.57 -7.08 2.46
CA LEU A 383 -4.61 -6.08 1.97
C LEU A 383 -3.27 -6.76 1.74
N LEU A 384 -2.81 -6.77 0.50
CA LEU A 384 -1.52 -7.33 0.13
C LEU A 384 -0.49 -6.22 -0.03
N ASP A 385 0.56 -6.26 0.80
CA ASP A 385 1.74 -5.41 0.68
C ASP A 385 2.98 -6.30 0.51
N MET A 386 3.50 -6.35 -0.71
CA MET A 386 4.67 -7.15 -1.05
C MET A 386 5.79 -6.28 -1.64
N ALA A 387 7.04 -6.77 -1.54
CA ALA A 387 8.15 -6.20 -2.29
C ALA A 387 7.79 -6.15 -3.79
N GLY A 388 7.99 -4.99 -4.42
CA GLY A 388 7.82 -4.86 -5.86
C GLY A 388 8.93 -5.56 -6.65
N PHE A 389 8.81 -5.52 -7.96
CA PHE A 389 9.85 -6.06 -8.85
C PHE A 389 11.21 -5.42 -8.55
N GLU A 390 12.26 -6.23 -8.44
CA GLU A 390 13.62 -5.78 -8.12
C GLU A 390 14.58 -6.07 -9.27
N ARG A 391 15.38 -5.05 -9.61
CA ARG A 391 16.44 -5.13 -10.60
C ARG A 391 17.65 -4.36 -10.08
N PHE A 392 18.60 -5.10 -9.50
CA PHE A 392 19.84 -4.57 -8.97
C PHE A 392 21.02 -4.84 -9.92
N GLN A 393 22.19 -4.32 -9.57
CA GLN A 393 23.42 -4.67 -10.30
C GLN A 393 23.77 -6.15 -10.14
N VAL A 394 23.55 -6.71 -8.95
CA VAL A 394 23.67 -8.15 -8.66
C VAL A 394 22.34 -8.64 -8.14
N ASN A 395 21.72 -9.60 -8.84
CA ASN A 395 20.46 -10.20 -8.42
C ASN A 395 20.73 -11.66 -8.02
N SER A 396 20.34 -12.01 -6.80
CA SER A 396 20.55 -13.33 -6.22
C SER A 396 19.25 -14.13 -6.12
N PHE A 397 19.26 -15.21 -5.37
CA PHE A 397 18.11 -16.10 -5.13
C PHE A 397 16.88 -15.36 -4.59
N GLU A 398 17.09 -14.39 -3.72
CA GLU A 398 16.02 -13.58 -3.14
C GLU A 398 15.30 -12.76 -4.20
N GLN A 399 16.03 -12.09 -5.09
CA GLN A 399 15.43 -11.34 -6.20
C GLN A 399 14.70 -12.27 -7.18
N LEU A 400 15.23 -13.49 -7.39
CA LEU A 400 14.53 -14.48 -8.20
C LEU A 400 13.15 -14.84 -7.62
N CYS A 401 13.09 -15.10 -6.32
CA CYS A 401 11.82 -15.39 -5.63
C CYS A 401 10.86 -14.19 -5.67
N ILE A 402 11.34 -12.99 -5.37
CA ILE A 402 10.53 -11.76 -5.41
C ILE A 402 9.98 -11.53 -6.82
N ASN A 403 10.82 -11.63 -7.85
CA ASN A 403 10.43 -11.36 -9.23
C ASN A 403 9.47 -12.44 -9.77
N SER A 404 9.66 -13.71 -9.41
CA SER A 404 8.73 -14.78 -9.80
C SER A 404 7.37 -14.64 -9.14
N ALA A 405 7.31 -14.15 -7.88
CA ALA A 405 6.04 -13.80 -7.23
C ALA A 405 5.34 -12.62 -7.92
N ASN A 406 6.11 -11.59 -8.31
CA ASN A 406 5.57 -10.46 -9.07
C ASN A 406 5.05 -10.88 -10.45
N GLU A 407 5.70 -11.83 -11.13
CA GLU A 407 5.19 -12.44 -12.37
C GLU A 407 3.82 -13.10 -12.17
N GLN A 408 3.65 -13.84 -11.09
CA GLN A 408 2.38 -14.49 -10.77
C GLN A 408 1.28 -13.47 -10.47
N LEU A 409 1.59 -12.42 -9.70
CA LEU A 409 0.66 -11.33 -9.42
C LEU A 409 0.30 -10.53 -10.69
N GLN A 410 1.25 -10.33 -11.60
CA GLN A 410 1.01 -9.68 -12.87
C GLN A 410 0.11 -10.54 -13.79
N SER A 411 0.32 -11.86 -13.81
CA SER A 411 -0.57 -12.78 -14.52
C SER A 411 -1.99 -12.74 -13.96
N PHE A 412 -2.12 -12.74 -12.63
CA PHE A 412 -3.42 -12.60 -11.97
C PHE A 412 -4.11 -11.31 -12.36
N PHE A 413 -3.38 -10.19 -12.31
CA PHE A 413 -3.87 -8.87 -12.72
C PHE A 413 -4.35 -8.86 -14.17
N ASN A 414 -3.51 -9.32 -15.11
CA ASN A 414 -3.83 -9.35 -16.53
C ASN A 414 -5.05 -10.23 -16.80
N THR A 415 -5.09 -11.42 -16.20
CA THR A 415 -6.22 -12.37 -16.34
C THR A 415 -7.51 -11.77 -15.78
N TYR A 416 -7.44 -11.12 -14.61
CA TYR A 416 -8.62 -10.51 -13.99
C TYR A 416 -9.18 -9.38 -14.85
N ILE A 417 -8.35 -8.42 -15.24
CA ILE A 417 -8.78 -7.27 -16.06
C ILE A 417 -9.36 -7.74 -17.41
N PHE A 418 -8.70 -8.69 -18.06
CA PHE A 418 -9.14 -9.19 -19.36
C PHE A 418 -10.41 -10.04 -19.24
N SER A 419 -10.46 -10.97 -18.29
CA SER A 419 -11.62 -11.86 -18.09
C SER A 419 -12.86 -11.08 -17.68
N TRP A 420 -12.70 -10.07 -16.79
CA TRP A 420 -13.80 -9.21 -16.36
C TRP A 420 -14.37 -8.41 -17.52
N GLU A 421 -13.50 -7.85 -18.37
CA GLU A 421 -13.89 -7.13 -19.58
C GLU A 421 -14.72 -8.01 -20.51
N LEU A 422 -14.25 -9.23 -20.77
CA LEU A 422 -14.95 -10.18 -21.65
C LEU A 422 -16.28 -10.67 -21.07
N GLN A 423 -16.31 -10.99 -19.78
CA GLN A 423 -17.52 -11.44 -19.09
C GLN A 423 -18.63 -10.39 -19.14
N GLU A 424 -18.27 -9.11 -18.94
CA GLU A 424 -19.24 -8.02 -19.02
C GLU A 424 -19.79 -7.87 -20.43
N TYR A 425 -18.94 -7.97 -21.47
CA TYR A 425 -19.42 -7.95 -22.86
C TYR A 425 -20.35 -9.12 -23.18
N GLN A 426 -20.05 -10.32 -22.68
CA GLN A 426 -20.93 -11.50 -22.84
C GLN A 426 -22.26 -11.33 -22.10
N ALA A 427 -22.24 -10.87 -20.86
CA ALA A 427 -23.44 -10.66 -20.06
C ALA A 427 -24.40 -9.66 -20.73
N GLU A 428 -23.85 -8.59 -21.29
CA GLU A 428 -24.60 -7.55 -21.99
C GLU A 428 -24.91 -7.91 -23.45
N GLY A 429 -24.36 -8.99 -24.00
CA GLY A 429 -24.66 -9.49 -25.35
C GLY A 429 -24.07 -8.65 -26.48
N ILE A 430 -22.97 -7.93 -26.21
CA ILE A 430 -22.29 -7.07 -27.20
C ILE A 430 -21.14 -7.79 -27.90
N LYS A 431 -20.77 -7.33 -29.09
CA LYS A 431 -19.64 -7.86 -29.84
C LYS A 431 -18.32 -7.56 -29.10
N GLN A 432 -17.56 -8.61 -28.89
CA GLN A 432 -16.24 -8.50 -28.26
C GLN A 432 -15.25 -7.81 -29.22
N PRO A 433 -14.54 -6.76 -28.82
CA PRO A 433 -13.44 -6.22 -29.60
C PRO A 433 -12.30 -7.26 -29.63
N LYS A 434 -11.55 -7.31 -30.75
CA LYS A 434 -10.36 -8.18 -30.87
C LYS A 434 -9.21 -7.59 -30.05
N ILE A 435 -9.20 -7.87 -28.76
CA ILE A 435 -8.14 -7.44 -27.86
C ILE A 435 -7.09 -8.53 -27.78
N LYS A 436 -5.86 -8.23 -28.23
CA LYS A 436 -4.71 -9.09 -27.94
C LYS A 436 -4.09 -8.58 -26.64
N PHE A 437 -3.97 -9.43 -25.64
CA PHE A 437 -3.22 -9.13 -24.42
C PHE A 437 -1.96 -10.01 -24.37
N THR A 438 -0.91 -9.48 -23.79
CA THR A 438 0.34 -10.20 -23.58
C THR A 438 0.16 -11.03 -22.30
N ASN A 439 0.19 -12.35 -22.43
CA ASN A 439 0.22 -13.22 -21.25
C ASN A 439 1.67 -13.58 -20.94
N ASN A 440 1.97 -13.78 -19.67
CA ASN A 440 3.27 -14.20 -19.18
C ASN A 440 3.31 -15.70 -18.80
N ASN A 441 2.44 -16.51 -19.40
CA ASN A 441 2.35 -17.94 -19.10
C ASN A 441 3.66 -18.67 -19.40
N GLU A 442 4.39 -18.26 -20.42
CA GLU A 442 5.69 -18.85 -20.78
C GLU A 442 6.73 -18.62 -19.66
N ILE A 443 6.78 -17.43 -19.09
CA ILE A 443 7.64 -17.10 -17.95
C ILE A 443 7.20 -17.87 -16.70
N LEU A 444 5.90 -17.96 -16.45
CA LEU A 444 5.37 -18.73 -15.33
C LEU A 444 5.69 -20.22 -15.48
N GLY A 445 5.60 -20.78 -16.70
CA GLY A 445 6.01 -22.15 -17.00
C GLY A 445 7.50 -22.35 -16.72
N LEU A 446 8.35 -21.42 -17.16
CA LEU A 446 9.78 -21.47 -16.87
C LEU A 446 10.07 -21.56 -15.36
N PHE A 447 9.33 -20.85 -14.52
CA PHE A 447 9.53 -20.87 -13.07
C PHE A 447 8.91 -22.09 -12.39
N PHE A 448 7.64 -22.40 -12.68
CA PHE A 448 6.79 -23.22 -11.81
C PHE A 448 6.37 -24.58 -12.40
N ASP A 449 6.55 -24.85 -13.69
CA ASP A 449 6.14 -26.10 -14.31
C ASP A 449 6.86 -27.31 -13.67
N ARG A 450 6.16 -28.44 -13.70
CA ARG A 450 6.72 -29.73 -13.27
C ARG A 450 6.62 -30.74 -14.41
N PRO A 451 7.62 -31.54 -14.60
CA PRO A 451 8.86 -31.72 -13.80
C PRO A 451 9.96 -30.72 -14.16
N ILE A 452 9.81 -29.95 -15.24
CA ILE A 452 10.86 -29.10 -15.80
C ILE A 452 10.47 -27.64 -15.62
N GLY A 453 10.86 -27.06 -14.51
CA GLY A 453 10.78 -25.63 -14.20
C GLY A 453 11.99 -25.26 -13.37
N LEU A 454 12.37 -24.00 -13.33
CA LEU A 454 13.55 -23.49 -12.64
C LEU A 454 13.60 -23.98 -11.18
N PHE A 455 12.51 -23.79 -10.44
CA PHE A 455 12.45 -24.22 -9.04
C PHE A 455 12.46 -25.74 -8.89
N ALA A 456 11.93 -26.50 -9.84
CA ALA A 456 12.00 -27.97 -9.83
C ALA A 456 13.43 -28.45 -10.09
N ILE A 457 14.11 -27.88 -11.07
CA ILE A 457 15.51 -28.18 -11.36
C ILE A 457 16.40 -27.84 -10.16
N LEU A 458 16.18 -26.65 -9.53
CA LEU A 458 16.94 -26.25 -8.35
C LEU A 458 16.71 -27.21 -7.18
N GLU A 459 15.48 -27.70 -6.99
CA GLU A 459 15.14 -28.69 -5.96
C GLU A 459 15.84 -30.03 -6.21
N ASP A 460 15.86 -30.49 -7.46
CA ASP A 460 16.53 -31.74 -7.83
C ASP A 460 18.07 -31.65 -7.68
N GLU A 461 18.67 -30.54 -8.09
CA GLU A 461 20.09 -30.29 -7.89
C GLU A 461 20.46 -30.26 -6.40
N CYS A 462 19.59 -29.67 -5.55
CA CYS A 462 19.82 -29.67 -4.10
C CYS A 462 19.81 -31.06 -3.45
N ARG A 463 19.17 -32.07 -4.06
CA ARG A 463 19.16 -33.45 -3.59
C ARG A 463 20.43 -34.21 -3.92
N LEU A 464 21.16 -33.77 -4.94
CA LEU A 464 22.40 -34.40 -5.38
C LEU A 464 23.56 -33.90 -4.50
N GLN A 465 24.43 -34.83 -4.06
CA GLN A 465 25.54 -34.50 -3.16
C GLN A 465 26.68 -33.70 -3.80
N MET A 466 26.85 -33.86 -5.12
CA MET A 466 27.96 -33.27 -5.89
C MET A 466 27.53 -32.06 -6.72
N SER A 467 26.32 -31.58 -6.57
CA SER A 467 25.82 -30.43 -7.34
C SER A 467 26.46 -29.13 -6.85
N THR A 468 26.74 -28.27 -7.82
CA THR A 468 27.26 -26.92 -7.65
C THR A 468 26.32 -25.92 -8.34
N ASP A 469 26.45 -24.64 -8.02
CA ASP A 469 25.72 -23.59 -8.73
C ASP A 469 26.00 -23.59 -10.25
N GLY A 470 27.18 -24.01 -10.65
CA GLY A 470 27.54 -24.22 -12.05
C GLY A 470 26.72 -25.33 -12.70
N THR A 471 26.60 -26.52 -12.06
CA THR A 471 25.79 -27.63 -12.61
C THR A 471 24.29 -27.24 -12.71
N PHE A 472 23.80 -26.46 -11.78
CA PHE A 472 22.45 -25.92 -11.85
C PHE A 472 22.26 -25.05 -13.10
N VAL A 473 23.16 -24.08 -13.34
CA VAL A 473 23.06 -23.20 -14.52
C VAL A 473 23.27 -23.97 -15.82
N ASP A 474 24.14 -24.98 -15.83
CA ASP A 474 24.32 -25.85 -17.00
C ASP A 474 23.06 -26.67 -17.30
N HIS A 475 22.37 -27.16 -16.27
CA HIS A 475 21.08 -27.83 -16.41
C HIS A 475 20.01 -26.88 -16.97
N MET A 476 19.92 -25.67 -16.43
CA MET A 476 19.04 -24.61 -16.95
C MET A 476 19.34 -24.28 -18.41
N ASN A 477 20.63 -24.15 -18.78
CA ASN A 477 21.06 -23.89 -20.16
C ASN A 477 20.69 -25.01 -21.13
N LYS A 478 20.71 -26.26 -20.69
CA LYS A 478 20.30 -27.42 -21.46
C LYS A 478 18.80 -27.46 -21.72
N GLU A 479 18.01 -27.28 -20.69
CA GLU A 479 16.53 -27.35 -20.77
C GLU A 479 15.93 -26.12 -21.46
N PHE A 480 16.37 -24.91 -21.07
CA PHE A 480 15.78 -23.65 -21.52
C PHE A 480 16.59 -22.88 -22.57
N GLY A 481 17.70 -23.43 -23.07
CA GLY A 481 18.56 -22.70 -24.03
C GLY A 481 17.91 -22.33 -25.36
N LYS A 482 16.71 -22.85 -25.68
CA LYS A 482 15.89 -22.51 -26.85
C LYS A 482 14.61 -21.73 -26.50
N ASN A 483 14.43 -21.41 -25.25
CA ASN A 483 13.25 -20.67 -24.78
C ASN A 483 13.45 -19.17 -25.01
N ASP A 484 12.42 -18.46 -25.49
CA ASP A 484 12.52 -17.05 -25.87
C ASP A 484 12.71 -16.14 -24.65
N VAL A 485 12.20 -16.54 -23.47
CA VAL A 485 12.29 -15.77 -22.23
C VAL A 485 13.54 -16.08 -21.40
N TYR A 486 14.30 -17.12 -21.75
CA TYR A 486 15.56 -17.50 -21.09
C TYR A 486 16.76 -17.21 -22.00
N LYS A 487 17.76 -16.50 -21.47
CA LYS A 487 18.99 -16.18 -22.23
C LYS A 487 20.21 -16.70 -21.50
N ARG A 488 20.95 -17.58 -22.20
CA ARG A 488 22.24 -18.06 -21.74
C ARG A 488 23.28 -16.93 -21.77
N CYS A 489 24.00 -16.75 -20.68
CA CYS A 489 25.10 -15.80 -20.60
C CYS A 489 26.42 -16.46 -20.95
N LYS A 490 27.27 -15.76 -21.70
CA LYS A 490 28.66 -16.18 -22.00
C LYS A 490 29.58 -15.69 -20.88
N SER A 491 29.50 -16.30 -19.70
CA SER A 491 30.34 -15.98 -18.54
C SER A 491 31.00 -17.25 -18.01
N ARG A 492 32.10 -17.11 -17.26
CA ARG A 492 32.68 -18.17 -16.44
C ARG A 492 31.90 -18.36 -15.14
N ASP A 493 31.26 -17.29 -14.66
CA ASP A 493 30.43 -17.34 -13.48
C ASP A 493 29.06 -17.96 -13.78
N PRO A 494 28.43 -18.64 -12.85
CA PRO A 494 27.10 -19.25 -13.02
C PRO A 494 26.00 -18.17 -13.08
N VAL A 495 25.84 -17.54 -14.24
CA VAL A 495 24.84 -16.47 -14.45
C VAL A 495 23.91 -16.82 -15.60
N PHE A 496 22.66 -16.38 -15.48
CA PHE A 496 21.63 -16.52 -16.51
C PHE A 496 20.72 -15.28 -16.53
N THR A 497 20.05 -15.04 -17.65
CA THR A 497 19.16 -13.89 -17.80
C THR A 497 17.75 -14.36 -18.12
N ILE A 498 16.75 -13.75 -17.50
CA ILE A 498 15.32 -13.97 -17.77
C ILE A 498 14.72 -12.67 -18.30
N GLU A 499 13.91 -12.79 -19.35
CA GLU A 499 13.08 -11.72 -19.89
C GLU A 499 11.77 -11.68 -19.14
N HIS A 500 11.66 -10.79 -18.14
CA HIS A 500 10.46 -10.58 -17.34
C HIS A 500 9.50 -9.59 -18.02
N TYR A 501 8.25 -9.55 -17.56
CA TYR A 501 7.30 -8.52 -17.99
C TYR A 501 7.83 -7.09 -17.77
N ALA A 502 8.67 -6.90 -16.76
CA ALA A 502 9.30 -5.64 -16.39
C ALA A 502 10.69 -5.44 -17.02
N GLY A 503 11.10 -6.30 -17.96
CA GLY A 503 12.37 -6.25 -18.65
C GLY A 503 13.37 -7.31 -18.22
N GLN A 504 14.55 -7.28 -18.80
CA GLN A 504 15.60 -8.29 -18.59
C GLN A 504 16.25 -8.17 -17.22
N VAL A 505 16.39 -9.29 -16.52
CA VAL A 505 17.15 -9.40 -15.27
C VAL A 505 18.17 -10.52 -15.39
N THR A 506 19.43 -10.20 -15.10
CA THR A 506 20.52 -11.18 -15.00
C THR A 506 20.68 -11.60 -13.55
N TYR A 507 20.62 -12.90 -13.32
CA TYR A 507 20.76 -13.52 -12.01
C TYR A 507 22.15 -14.15 -11.87
N ASN A 508 22.76 -13.92 -10.71
CA ASN A 508 23.98 -14.60 -10.30
C ASN A 508 23.59 -15.77 -9.39
N ALA A 509 23.82 -17.00 -9.86
CA ALA A 509 23.41 -18.20 -9.15
C ALA A 509 24.39 -18.62 -8.04
N ILE A 510 25.46 -17.87 -7.79
CA ILE A 510 26.39 -18.18 -6.70
C ILE A 510 25.61 -18.23 -5.37
N GLY A 511 25.70 -19.37 -4.68
CA GLY A 511 25.01 -19.63 -3.42
C GLY A 511 23.54 -20.08 -3.55
N PHE A 512 22.98 -20.28 -4.75
CA PHE A 512 21.59 -20.71 -4.92
C PHE A 512 21.31 -22.06 -4.31
N ILE A 513 22.17 -23.03 -4.52
CA ILE A 513 22.00 -24.38 -3.95
C ILE A 513 22.06 -24.34 -2.44
N GLU A 514 23.03 -23.61 -1.86
CA GLU A 514 23.17 -23.46 -0.41
C GLU A 514 21.93 -22.77 0.18
N LYS A 515 21.52 -21.63 -0.37
CA LYS A 515 20.34 -20.88 0.06
C LYS A 515 19.05 -21.68 -0.07
N ASN A 516 18.94 -22.53 -1.07
CA ASN A 516 17.78 -23.37 -1.26
C ASN A 516 17.77 -24.60 -0.35
N ARG A 517 18.92 -25.21 -0.09
CA ARG A 517 19.05 -26.33 0.85
C ARG A 517 18.70 -25.94 2.27
N GLU A 518 19.15 -24.81 2.72
CA GLU A 518 18.98 -24.16 4.03
C GLU A 518 18.45 -25.09 5.16
N THR A 519 19.13 -26.19 5.35
CA THR A 519 18.80 -27.16 6.37
C THR A 519 19.64 -26.89 7.62
N LEU A 520 18.99 -26.43 8.68
CA LEU A 520 19.64 -26.41 9.97
C LEU A 520 19.93 -27.86 10.40
N GLY A 521 21.17 -28.19 10.68
CA GLY A 521 21.56 -29.53 11.07
C GLY A 521 20.78 -30.00 12.33
N THR A 522 20.39 -31.25 12.37
CA THR A 522 19.59 -31.85 13.47
C THR A 522 20.23 -31.65 14.84
N ASN A 523 21.56 -31.56 14.91
CA ASN A 523 22.28 -31.28 16.14
C ASN A 523 22.01 -29.89 16.69
N PHE A 524 21.85 -28.86 15.80
CA PHE A 524 21.47 -27.51 16.20
C PHE A 524 20.02 -27.46 16.69
N ILE A 525 19.12 -28.16 16.02
CA ILE A 525 17.72 -28.25 16.46
C ILE A 525 17.65 -28.87 17.85
N SER A 526 18.35 -30.01 18.08
CA SER A 526 18.40 -30.66 19.38
C SER A 526 19.02 -29.76 20.45
N LEU A 527 20.07 -28.98 20.10
CA LEU A 527 20.68 -28.04 21.05
C LEU A 527 19.68 -26.98 21.49
N MET A 528 18.93 -26.37 20.53
CA MET A 528 17.95 -25.33 20.81
C MET A 528 16.75 -25.87 21.60
N GLN A 529 16.26 -27.06 21.28
CA GLN A 529 15.20 -27.74 22.04
C GLN A 529 15.57 -28.04 23.48
N ASN A 530 16.87 -28.13 23.82
CA ASN A 530 17.38 -28.30 25.16
C ASN A 530 17.77 -26.98 25.85
N SER A 531 17.46 -25.84 25.27
CA SER A 531 17.67 -24.53 25.89
C SER A 531 16.81 -24.42 27.17
N HIS A 532 17.36 -23.80 28.21
CA HIS A 532 16.58 -23.43 29.40
C HIS A 532 15.70 -22.23 29.19
N ASN A 533 15.85 -21.50 28.06
CA ASN A 533 14.94 -20.44 27.67
C ASN A 533 13.70 -21.05 26.99
N TRP A 534 12.55 -20.89 27.64
CA TRP A 534 11.29 -21.46 27.18
C TRP A 534 10.91 -21.00 25.76
N LEU A 535 11.20 -19.71 25.40
CA LEU A 535 10.88 -19.18 24.09
C LEU A 535 11.71 -19.88 23.02
N ILE A 536 13.02 -20.04 23.23
CA ILE A 536 13.88 -20.77 22.29
C ILE A 536 13.40 -22.22 22.12
N ASN A 537 13.03 -22.87 23.20
CA ASN A 537 12.49 -24.21 23.14
C ASN A 537 11.22 -24.27 22.29
N GLU A 538 10.30 -23.30 22.48
CA GLU A 538 9.07 -23.17 21.67
C GLU A 538 9.37 -22.86 20.19
N LEU A 539 10.36 -22.00 19.91
CA LEU A 539 10.76 -21.67 18.52
C LEU A 539 11.22 -22.91 17.74
N PHE A 540 11.74 -23.94 18.41
CA PHE A 540 12.27 -25.17 17.79
C PHE A 540 11.39 -26.39 18.04
N ASP A 541 10.20 -26.24 18.62
CA ASP A 541 9.22 -27.34 18.77
C ASP A 541 8.40 -27.47 17.46
N ASP A 542 8.75 -28.45 16.63
CA ASP A 542 8.10 -28.70 15.33
C ASP A 542 6.82 -29.55 15.48
N ARG A 543 6.29 -29.80 16.69
CA ARG A 543 5.04 -30.53 16.87
C ARG A 543 3.85 -29.68 16.47
N PRO A 544 2.98 -30.14 15.55
CA PRO A 544 1.74 -29.43 15.25
C PRO A 544 0.88 -29.40 16.53
N ASP A 545 0.44 -28.20 16.91
CA ASP A 545 -0.51 -27.95 18.00
C ASP A 545 -0.05 -28.29 19.44
N SER A 546 1.12 -27.85 19.84
CA SER A 546 1.34 -27.59 21.26
C SER A 546 0.51 -26.37 21.66
N ASN A 547 -0.65 -26.64 22.25
CA ASN A 547 -1.70 -25.71 22.67
C ASN A 547 -1.17 -24.34 23.10
N THR A 548 -1.29 -23.34 22.25
CA THR A 548 -1.10 -21.89 22.56
C THR A 548 -2.05 -21.38 23.66
N ARG A 549 -3.04 -22.18 24.06
CA ARG A 549 -3.99 -21.89 25.16
C ARG A 549 -3.37 -21.87 26.57
N ASN A 550 -2.09 -22.25 26.73
CA ASN A 550 -1.44 -22.30 28.03
C ASN A 550 -0.39 -21.22 28.30
N ILE A 551 -0.20 -20.25 27.37
CA ILE A 551 0.80 -19.18 27.55
C ILE A 551 0.44 -18.32 28.77
N ASP A 552 -0.83 -17.96 28.93
CA ASP A 552 -1.28 -17.13 30.05
C ASP A 552 -1.22 -17.88 31.41
N LYS A 553 -1.42 -19.20 31.44
CA LYS A 553 -1.28 -20.02 32.62
C LYS A 553 0.20 -20.31 32.95
N ARG A 554 1.10 -20.40 31.98
CA ARG A 554 2.53 -20.52 32.20
C ARG A 554 3.13 -19.19 32.67
N ASN A 555 2.68 -18.04 32.14
CA ASN A 555 3.13 -16.71 32.57
C ASN A 555 2.81 -16.43 34.06
N SER A 556 1.78 -17.03 34.65
CA SER A 556 1.45 -16.85 36.07
C SER A 556 2.29 -17.70 37.01
N GLN A 557 3.03 -18.68 36.51
CA GLN A 557 3.90 -19.57 37.32
C GLN A 557 5.42 -19.36 37.11
N TRP A 558 5.81 -18.55 36.12
CA TRP A 558 7.21 -18.24 35.88
C TRP A 558 7.56 -16.91 36.54
N THR A 559 8.05 -16.97 37.77
CA THR A 559 9.07 -16.04 38.22
C THR A 559 10.22 -16.20 37.24
N VAL A 560 10.59 -15.10 36.53
CA VAL A 560 11.86 -15.05 35.81
C VAL A 560 12.89 -15.61 36.77
N PRO A 561 13.58 -16.69 36.44
CA PRO A 561 14.73 -17.03 37.28
C PRO A 561 15.54 -15.74 37.27
N GLU A 562 15.83 -15.16 38.46
CA GLU A 562 17.00 -14.29 38.55
C GLU A 562 18.03 -14.97 37.67
N TRP A 563 18.54 -14.27 36.63
CA TRP A 563 19.47 -14.85 35.66
C TRP A 563 20.55 -15.59 36.39
N ASN A 564 20.18 -16.75 36.97
CA ASN A 564 21.07 -17.65 37.66
C ASN A 564 21.92 -18.20 36.53
N GLN A 565 23.10 -17.59 36.42
CA GLN A 565 24.23 -18.13 35.69
C GLN A 565 24.13 -19.64 35.79
N PRO A 566 23.97 -20.39 34.69
CA PRO A 566 24.25 -21.82 34.78
C PRO A 566 25.60 -21.89 35.42
N ASN A 567 25.71 -22.57 36.61
CA ASN A 567 26.96 -22.78 37.27
C ASN A 567 27.87 -23.50 36.28
N MET A 568 28.57 -22.71 35.46
CA MET A 568 29.59 -23.24 34.57
C MET A 568 30.75 -23.68 35.50
N PRO A 569 31.12 -24.94 35.50
CA PRO A 569 32.31 -25.36 36.19
C PRO A 569 33.48 -24.55 35.62
N ALA A 570 34.21 -23.86 36.49
CA ALA A 570 35.35 -23.04 36.10
C ALA A 570 36.29 -23.83 35.19
N LEU A 571 36.76 -23.20 34.12
CA LEU A 571 37.78 -23.76 33.25
C LEU A 571 39.05 -23.98 34.08
N GLY A 572 39.70 -25.14 33.99
CA GLY A 572 40.98 -25.39 34.58
C GLY A 572 42.09 -24.48 34.02
N PRO A 573 43.18 -24.25 34.75
CA PRO A 573 44.27 -23.40 34.26
C PRO A 573 44.79 -23.91 32.91
N GLY A 574 44.75 -23.03 31.86
CA GLY A 574 45.15 -23.35 30.50
C GLY A 574 44.15 -24.19 29.66
N GLU A 575 42.98 -24.43 30.19
CA GLU A 575 41.87 -25.09 29.48
C GLU A 575 40.99 -24.05 28.77
N THR A 576 40.78 -24.20 27.46
CA THR A 576 39.86 -23.40 26.66
C THR A 576 38.59 -24.19 26.37
N LEU A 577 37.49 -23.51 26.06
CA LEU A 577 36.21 -24.15 25.68
C LEU A 577 36.40 -25.11 24.51
N SER A 578 37.19 -24.73 23.50
CA SER A 578 37.53 -25.59 22.37
C SER A 578 38.30 -26.85 22.75
N LYS A 579 39.29 -26.73 23.63
CA LYS A 579 40.05 -27.89 24.17
C LYS A 579 39.16 -28.83 25.00
N ARG A 580 38.27 -28.26 25.80
CA ARG A 580 37.29 -29.01 26.60
C ARG A 580 36.28 -29.74 25.72
N ALA A 581 35.75 -29.10 24.72
CA ALA A 581 34.85 -29.70 23.71
C ALA A 581 35.56 -30.78 22.90
N GLY A 582 36.84 -30.58 22.54
CA GLY A 582 37.66 -31.57 21.86
C GLY A 582 37.91 -32.83 22.73
N LYS A 583 38.16 -32.67 24.05
CA LYS A 583 38.21 -33.79 24.99
C LYS A 583 36.88 -34.54 25.10
N LYS A 584 35.76 -33.81 25.21
CA LYS A 584 34.39 -34.38 25.19
C LYS A 584 34.10 -35.14 23.91
N ILE A 585 34.52 -34.66 22.74
CA ILE A 585 34.34 -35.34 21.47
C ILE A 585 35.11 -36.64 21.44
N LYS A 586 36.38 -36.65 21.92
CA LYS A 586 37.18 -37.86 22.04
C LYS A 586 36.61 -38.87 23.06
N GLN A 587 36.02 -38.39 24.16
CA GLN A 587 35.41 -39.25 25.19
C GLN A 587 34.02 -39.75 24.78
N ARG A 588 33.22 -38.97 24.01
CA ARG A 588 31.87 -39.34 23.57
C ARG A 588 31.83 -40.45 22.53
N THR A 589 32.96 -40.83 21.95
CA THR A 589 33.06 -42.07 21.16
C THR A 589 32.83 -43.33 22.02
N ASN A 590 32.77 -43.19 23.37
CA ASN A 590 32.62 -44.26 24.33
C ASN A 590 31.46 -44.11 25.36
N ILE A 591 30.48 -43.21 25.18
CA ILE A 591 29.44 -43.02 26.22
C ILE A 591 28.04 -43.11 25.59
N ASP A 592 27.32 -44.16 26.05
CA ASP A 592 25.90 -44.42 25.84
C ASP A 592 25.02 -43.37 26.57
N ARG A 593 24.72 -42.25 25.93
CA ARG A 593 23.53 -41.46 26.22
C ARG A 593 22.70 -41.36 24.95
N PRO A 594 21.50 -41.98 24.92
CA PRO A 594 20.62 -41.82 23.77
C PRO A 594 20.18 -40.34 23.68
N LEU A 595 20.58 -39.64 22.63
CA LEU A 595 19.85 -38.46 22.20
C LEU A 595 18.48 -38.93 21.75
N PRO A 596 17.39 -38.21 22.08
CA PRO A 596 16.05 -38.58 21.61
C PRO A 596 16.06 -38.78 20.09
N ALA A 597 15.45 -39.89 19.64
CA ALA A 597 15.25 -40.19 18.24
C ALA A 597 14.45 -39.01 17.62
N ILE A 598 15.07 -38.27 16.71
CA ILE A 598 14.42 -37.19 15.99
C ILE A 598 13.57 -37.84 14.91
N PRO A 599 12.27 -37.58 14.84
CA PRO A 599 11.46 -38.01 13.70
C PRO A 599 12.11 -37.49 12.44
N ASN A 600 12.12 -38.30 11.36
CA ASN A 600 12.51 -37.86 10.03
C ASN A 600 11.65 -36.67 9.62
N SER A 601 12.02 -35.47 9.98
CA SER A 601 11.46 -34.27 9.39
C SER A 601 11.98 -34.23 7.95
N SER A 602 11.11 -34.45 6.99
CA SER A 602 11.38 -34.18 5.58
C SER A 602 11.72 -32.69 5.49
N SER A 603 13.01 -32.35 5.45
CA SER A 603 13.44 -30.98 5.32
C SER A 603 12.97 -30.46 3.95
N THR A 604 11.95 -29.66 3.95
CA THR A 604 11.46 -28.99 2.75
C THR A 604 12.40 -27.86 2.40
N SER A 605 12.86 -27.79 1.14
CA SER A 605 13.74 -26.72 0.66
C SER A 605 13.03 -25.35 0.68
N THR A 606 13.83 -24.28 0.70
CA THR A 606 13.31 -22.90 0.68
C THR A 606 12.39 -22.65 -0.52
N SER A 607 12.73 -23.18 -1.70
CA SER A 607 11.89 -23.05 -2.91
C SER A 607 10.55 -23.77 -2.80
N VAL A 608 10.48 -24.91 -2.09
CA VAL A 608 9.21 -25.61 -1.82
C VAL A 608 8.33 -24.79 -0.89
N HIS A 609 8.90 -24.27 0.21
CA HIS A 609 8.22 -23.35 1.12
C HIS A 609 7.67 -22.13 0.38
N PHE A 610 8.51 -21.51 -0.44
CA PHE A 610 8.14 -20.36 -1.27
C PHE A 610 6.96 -20.66 -2.19
N ARG A 611 7.04 -21.75 -2.97
CA ARG A 611 5.96 -22.15 -3.90
C ARG A 611 4.65 -22.43 -3.19
N ASN A 612 4.68 -23.12 -2.05
CA ASN A 612 3.47 -23.42 -1.28
C ASN A 612 2.85 -22.16 -0.70
N SER A 613 3.66 -21.25 -0.15
CA SER A 613 3.21 -19.96 0.36
C SER A 613 2.58 -19.08 -0.73
N LEU A 614 3.23 -19.02 -1.91
CA LEU A 614 2.72 -18.29 -3.06
C LEU A 614 1.42 -18.90 -3.61
N ALA A 615 1.31 -20.23 -3.68
CA ALA A 615 0.10 -20.92 -4.11
C ALA A 615 -1.09 -20.60 -3.17
N SER A 616 -0.88 -20.67 -1.85
CA SER A 616 -1.91 -20.31 -0.86
C SER A 616 -2.33 -18.85 -0.98
N LEU A 617 -1.38 -17.94 -1.17
CA LEU A 617 -1.68 -16.52 -1.43
C LEU A 617 -2.56 -16.36 -2.67
N MET A 618 -2.21 -17.02 -3.78
CA MET A 618 -2.97 -16.92 -5.02
C MET A 618 -4.38 -17.51 -4.91
N GLU A 619 -4.58 -18.57 -4.12
CA GLU A 619 -5.91 -19.12 -3.83
C GLU A 619 -6.77 -18.10 -3.08
N ASN A 620 -6.24 -17.45 -2.04
CA ASN A 620 -6.94 -16.42 -1.29
C ASN A 620 -7.34 -15.23 -2.17
N LEU A 621 -6.43 -14.78 -3.04
CA LEU A 621 -6.69 -13.67 -3.96
C LEU A 621 -7.76 -14.02 -5.00
N LYS A 622 -7.75 -15.25 -5.55
CA LYS A 622 -8.76 -15.72 -6.52
C LYS A 622 -10.15 -15.87 -5.92
N ALA A 623 -10.24 -16.12 -4.62
CA ALA A 623 -11.51 -16.22 -3.89
C ALA A 623 -12.13 -14.84 -3.57
N SER A 624 -11.44 -13.74 -3.86
CA SER A 624 -11.84 -12.37 -3.54
C SER A 624 -11.98 -11.52 -4.79
N GLU A 625 -12.76 -10.43 -4.71
CA GLU A 625 -12.81 -9.40 -5.75
C GLU A 625 -11.65 -8.42 -5.56
N PRO A 626 -10.70 -8.30 -6.51
CA PRO A 626 -9.53 -7.47 -6.34
C PRO A 626 -9.78 -5.99 -6.66
N GLN A 627 -9.11 -5.12 -5.90
CA GLN A 627 -8.96 -3.70 -6.14
C GLN A 627 -7.45 -3.41 -6.30
N PHE A 628 -7.05 -2.68 -7.34
CA PHE A 628 -5.65 -2.48 -7.67
C PHE A 628 -5.20 -1.06 -7.36
N VAL A 629 -4.11 -0.93 -6.62
CA VAL A 629 -3.42 0.33 -6.33
C VAL A 629 -1.99 0.23 -6.84
N ARG A 630 -1.61 1.12 -7.76
CA ARG A 630 -0.27 1.20 -8.33
C ARG A 630 0.46 2.40 -7.75
N CYS A 631 1.39 2.15 -6.86
CA CYS A 631 2.23 3.19 -6.27
C CYS A 631 3.43 3.46 -7.17
N ILE A 632 3.69 4.72 -7.44
CA ILE A 632 4.74 5.20 -8.33
C ILE A 632 5.66 6.15 -7.56
N ARG A 633 6.96 5.94 -7.66
CA ARG A 633 7.99 6.82 -7.11
C ARG A 633 8.23 7.99 -8.06
N ALA A 634 8.09 9.22 -7.58
CA ALA A 634 8.20 10.42 -8.41
C ALA A 634 9.65 10.67 -8.90
N ASN A 635 10.65 10.37 -8.08
CA ASN A 635 12.07 10.52 -8.38
C ASN A 635 12.93 9.55 -7.55
N ALA A 636 14.20 9.42 -7.88
CA ALA A 636 15.15 8.56 -7.18
C ALA A 636 15.67 9.21 -5.88
N GLU A 637 15.77 10.52 -5.85
CA GLU A 637 16.37 11.32 -4.78
C GLU A 637 15.44 11.55 -3.59
N LYS A 638 14.19 11.10 -3.66
CA LYS A 638 13.13 11.33 -2.67
C LYS A 638 12.86 12.82 -2.39
N GLN A 639 13.10 13.67 -3.38
CA GLN A 639 12.83 15.10 -3.27
C GLN A 639 11.34 15.41 -3.51
N TYR A 640 10.79 16.22 -2.61
CA TYR A 640 9.45 16.81 -2.83
C TYR A 640 9.47 17.80 -3.99
N GLY A 641 8.42 17.81 -4.81
CA GLY A 641 8.26 18.73 -5.94
C GLY A 641 9.07 18.38 -7.18
N PHE A 642 9.94 17.38 -7.13
CA PHE A 642 10.68 16.90 -8.31
C PHE A 642 10.00 15.65 -8.91
N PHE A 643 9.87 15.62 -10.25
CA PHE A 643 9.22 14.52 -10.97
C PHE A 643 10.08 14.09 -12.16
N ASP A 644 10.63 12.88 -12.10
CA ASP A 644 11.42 12.27 -13.17
C ASP A 644 10.49 11.50 -14.11
N VAL A 645 10.24 12.08 -15.29
CA VAL A 645 9.35 11.51 -16.31
C VAL A 645 9.84 10.14 -16.80
N LYS A 646 11.16 9.95 -16.96
CA LYS A 646 11.73 8.68 -17.46
C LYS A 646 11.59 7.57 -16.42
N LEU A 647 11.89 7.88 -15.17
CA LEU A 647 11.73 6.93 -14.07
C LEU A 647 10.27 6.51 -13.93
N VAL A 648 9.35 7.47 -13.97
CA VAL A 648 7.91 7.20 -13.88
C VAL A 648 7.42 6.40 -15.08
N HIS A 649 7.84 6.73 -16.31
CA HIS A 649 7.52 5.95 -17.50
C HIS A 649 7.92 4.47 -17.35
N ASN A 650 9.14 4.20 -16.90
CA ASN A 650 9.61 2.82 -16.66
C ASN A 650 8.76 2.10 -15.61
N GLN A 651 8.39 2.77 -14.51
CA GLN A 651 7.53 2.17 -13.49
C GLN A 651 6.11 1.88 -14.01
N LEU A 652 5.54 2.75 -14.83
CA LEU A 652 4.23 2.52 -15.46
C LEU A 652 4.28 1.32 -16.42
N LEU A 653 5.38 1.15 -17.15
CA LEU A 653 5.64 -0.04 -17.96
C LEU A 653 5.74 -1.29 -17.08
N ASN A 654 6.60 -1.25 -16.06
CA ASN A 654 6.86 -2.36 -15.15
C ASN A 654 5.66 -2.76 -14.28
N THR A 655 4.63 -1.93 -14.17
CA THR A 655 3.42 -2.23 -13.38
C THR A 655 2.22 -2.64 -14.24
N GLY A 656 2.40 -2.75 -15.57
CA GLY A 656 1.34 -3.13 -16.51
C GLY A 656 0.25 -2.07 -16.71
N VAL A 657 0.53 -0.82 -16.34
CA VAL A 657 -0.43 0.29 -16.46
C VAL A 657 -0.71 0.59 -17.94
N PHE A 658 0.33 0.59 -18.79
CA PHE A 658 0.16 0.81 -20.23
C PHE A 658 -0.67 -0.27 -20.91
N GLU A 659 -0.49 -1.52 -20.53
CA GLU A 659 -1.29 -2.65 -21.02
C GLU A 659 -2.78 -2.44 -20.74
N THR A 660 -3.10 -2.04 -19.51
CA THR A 660 -4.47 -1.73 -19.09
C THR A 660 -5.05 -0.57 -19.89
N THR A 661 -4.26 0.49 -20.08
CA THR A 661 -4.67 1.65 -20.89
C THR A 661 -5.00 1.20 -22.31
N ARG A 662 -4.20 0.34 -22.92
CA ARG A 662 -4.40 -0.20 -24.25
C ARG A 662 -5.65 -1.07 -24.35
N ILE A 663 -5.88 -1.97 -23.37
CA ILE A 663 -7.09 -2.80 -23.31
C ILE A 663 -8.34 -1.91 -23.23
N ARG A 664 -8.33 -0.90 -22.38
CA ARG A 664 -9.44 0.04 -22.21
C ARG A 664 -9.71 0.87 -23.46
N LYS A 665 -8.66 1.35 -24.15
CA LYS A 665 -8.82 2.10 -25.41
C LYS A 665 -9.43 1.26 -26.53
N LEU A 666 -9.00 0.02 -26.67
CA LEU A 666 -9.54 -0.89 -27.69
C LEU A 666 -10.98 -1.29 -27.37
N GLY A 667 -11.35 -1.37 -26.10
CA GLY A 667 -12.69 -1.68 -25.63
C GLY A 667 -13.62 -0.45 -25.58
N TYR A 668 -14.59 -0.52 -24.65
CA TYR A 668 -15.52 0.55 -24.32
C TYR A 668 -15.29 1.02 -22.88
N PRO A 669 -14.43 2.02 -22.66
CA PRO A 669 -14.02 2.46 -21.33
C PRO A 669 -15.17 3.06 -20.51
N THR A 670 -16.14 3.66 -21.18
CA THR A 670 -17.28 4.28 -20.51
C THR A 670 -18.52 3.40 -20.64
N ARG A 671 -19.08 3.04 -19.51
CA ARG A 671 -20.26 2.17 -19.40
C ARG A 671 -21.24 2.82 -18.45
N MET A 672 -22.43 3.12 -18.94
CA MET A 672 -23.48 3.76 -18.16
C MET A 672 -24.71 2.88 -18.15
N HIS A 673 -25.38 2.72 -17.00
CA HIS A 673 -26.71 2.15 -16.99
C HIS A 673 -27.64 3.01 -17.87
N MET A 674 -28.56 2.37 -18.63
CA MET A 674 -29.47 3.07 -19.52
C MET A 674 -30.26 4.16 -18.79
N GLN A 675 -30.63 3.92 -17.54
CA GLN A 675 -31.33 4.89 -16.70
C GLN A 675 -30.48 6.15 -16.47
N ASP A 676 -29.21 5.98 -16.08
CA ASP A 676 -28.31 7.09 -15.82
C ASP A 676 -27.98 7.84 -17.12
N PHE A 677 -27.78 7.10 -18.20
CA PHE A 677 -27.53 7.65 -19.52
C PHE A 677 -28.68 8.51 -20.00
N ILE A 678 -29.91 8.01 -19.95
CA ILE A 678 -31.12 8.77 -20.37
C ILE A 678 -31.32 9.95 -19.44
N ASN A 679 -31.22 9.78 -18.11
CA ASN A 679 -31.37 10.90 -17.16
C ASN A 679 -30.40 12.05 -17.44
N ARG A 680 -29.18 11.73 -17.86
CA ARG A 680 -28.13 12.71 -18.13
C ARG A 680 -28.26 13.37 -19.52
N TYR A 681 -28.55 12.57 -20.54
CA TYR A 681 -28.44 13.02 -21.94
C TYR A 681 -29.77 13.11 -22.70
N LYS A 682 -30.93 12.87 -22.03
CA LYS A 682 -32.25 12.92 -22.71
C LYS A 682 -32.49 14.18 -23.49
N VAL A 683 -31.99 15.31 -23.01
CA VAL A 683 -32.19 16.63 -23.66
C VAL A 683 -31.50 16.79 -25.02
N VAL A 684 -30.54 15.89 -25.32
CA VAL A 684 -29.87 15.84 -26.63
C VAL A 684 -30.81 15.24 -27.70
N GLY A 685 -31.60 14.21 -27.33
CA GLY A 685 -32.48 13.47 -28.25
C GLY A 685 -33.96 13.78 -28.18
N PHE A 686 -34.42 14.36 -27.06
CA PHE A 686 -35.84 14.54 -26.74
C PHE A 686 -36.15 15.95 -26.22
N PRO A 687 -37.37 16.45 -26.41
CA PRO A 687 -37.84 17.67 -25.76
C PRO A 687 -37.78 17.57 -24.23
N VAL A 688 -37.52 18.67 -23.54
CA VAL A 688 -37.38 18.73 -22.09
C VAL A 688 -38.61 18.20 -21.33
N THR A 689 -39.81 18.45 -21.88
CA THR A 689 -41.10 18.11 -21.29
C THR A 689 -41.50 16.64 -21.50
N GLU A 690 -40.79 15.91 -22.38
CA GLU A 690 -41.12 14.53 -22.72
C GLU A 690 -40.65 13.55 -21.64
N SER A 691 -41.53 12.66 -21.23
CA SER A 691 -41.15 11.51 -20.38
C SER A 691 -40.57 10.42 -21.25
N VAL A 692 -39.31 10.12 -21.10
CA VAL A 692 -38.58 9.12 -21.92
C VAL A 692 -38.48 7.80 -21.17
N GLU A 693 -39.01 6.75 -21.79
CA GLU A 693 -38.86 5.38 -21.25
C GLU A 693 -37.42 4.89 -21.31
N ILE A 694 -37.02 4.08 -20.34
CA ILE A 694 -35.69 3.48 -20.27
C ILE A 694 -35.66 2.24 -21.13
N ASN A 695 -35.25 2.39 -22.38
CA ASN A 695 -35.11 1.29 -23.32
C ASN A 695 -33.91 1.51 -24.27
N PRO A 696 -33.39 0.46 -24.92
CA PRO A 696 -32.28 0.54 -25.87
C PRO A 696 -32.54 1.50 -27.04
N ALA A 697 -33.76 1.52 -27.56
CA ALA A 697 -34.12 2.34 -28.72
C ALA A 697 -34.01 3.86 -28.39
N ASN A 698 -34.38 4.28 -27.19
CA ASN A 698 -34.27 5.67 -26.76
C ASN A 698 -32.80 6.07 -26.49
N CYS A 699 -31.98 5.15 -26.00
CA CYS A 699 -30.55 5.37 -25.92
C CYS A 699 -29.93 5.56 -27.31
N ASP A 700 -30.30 4.70 -28.26
CA ASP A 700 -29.82 4.74 -29.64
C ASP A 700 -30.19 6.09 -30.31
N ARG A 701 -31.44 6.56 -30.13
CA ARG A 701 -31.91 7.84 -30.62
C ARG A 701 -31.08 9.02 -30.10
N ILE A 702 -30.69 9.03 -28.84
CA ILE A 702 -29.82 10.05 -28.25
C ILE A 702 -28.45 10.02 -28.92
N LEU A 703 -27.86 8.85 -29.10
CA LEU A 703 -26.54 8.67 -29.69
C LEU A 703 -26.50 9.04 -31.17
N GLN A 704 -27.53 8.65 -31.95
CA GLN A 704 -27.69 9.04 -33.34
C GLN A 704 -27.87 10.56 -33.50
N LYS A 705 -28.65 11.20 -32.60
CA LYS A 705 -28.85 12.64 -32.64
C LYS A 705 -27.57 13.41 -32.33
N ALA A 706 -26.71 12.81 -31.44
CA ALA A 706 -25.37 13.34 -31.17
C ALA A 706 -24.35 13.00 -32.29
N GLN A 707 -24.78 12.34 -33.39
CA GLN A 707 -23.95 11.92 -34.52
C GLN A 707 -22.77 11.00 -34.11
N LEU A 708 -23.00 10.13 -33.15
CA LEU A 708 -22.02 9.17 -32.68
C LEU A 708 -22.08 7.86 -33.47
N TYR A 709 -20.93 7.19 -33.59
CA TYR A 709 -20.79 5.90 -34.26
C TYR A 709 -19.84 5.03 -33.45
N ASP A 710 -19.77 3.71 -33.69
CA ASP A 710 -18.92 2.74 -32.97
C ASP A 710 -19.21 2.67 -31.46
N TYR A 711 -20.45 2.83 -31.06
CA TYR A 711 -20.97 2.52 -29.73
C TYR A 711 -21.68 1.19 -29.74
N GLN A 712 -21.92 0.61 -28.57
CA GLN A 712 -22.79 -0.56 -28.41
C GLN A 712 -23.80 -0.35 -27.28
N ILE A 713 -24.99 -0.92 -27.49
CA ILE A 713 -26.05 -0.91 -26.48
C ILE A 713 -26.26 -2.34 -26.04
N GLY A 714 -26.00 -2.61 -24.76
CA GLY A 714 -26.23 -3.90 -24.17
C GLY A 714 -27.66 -4.07 -23.68
N LYS A 715 -27.88 -5.05 -22.82
CA LYS A 715 -29.19 -5.32 -22.20
C LYS A 715 -29.58 -4.28 -21.14
N SER A 716 -28.62 -3.82 -20.36
CA SER A 716 -28.83 -2.87 -19.25
C SER A 716 -27.96 -1.60 -19.35
N LYS A 717 -26.90 -1.64 -20.15
CA LYS A 717 -25.86 -0.59 -20.20
C LYS A 717 -25.63 -0.09 -21.62
N VAL A 718 -25.19 1.16 -21.71
CA VAL A 718 -24.68 1.80 -22.93
C VAL A 718 -23.16 1.82 -22.86
N PHE A 719 -22.50 1.30 -23.89
CA PHE A 719 -21.06 1.15 -24.03
C PHE A 719 -20.50 2.17 -25.00
N LEU A 720 -19.66 3.06 -24.49
CA LEU A 720 -19.17 4.24 -25.20
C LEU A 720 -17.65 4.24 -25.31
N LYS A 721 -17.14 4.71 -26.44
CA LYS A 721 -15.73 5.09 -26.56
C LYS A 721 -15.48 6.37 -25.78
N TYR A 722 -14.22 6.66 -25.46
CA TYR A 722 -13.85 7.85 -24.68
C TYR A 722 -14.35 9.16 -25.30
N TRP A 723 -14.24 9.32 -26.63
CA TRP A 723 -14.62 10.53 -27.34
C TRP A 723 -16.14 10.74 -27.44
N HIS A 724 -16.95 9.68 -27.26
CA HIS A 724 -18.40 9.78 -27.21
C HIS A 724 -18.89 10.64 -26.05
N VAL A 725 -18.26 10.51 -24.90
CA VAL A 725 -18.64 11.26 -23.70
C VAL A 725 -18.37 12.74 -23.89
N ASP A 726 -17.24 13.08 -24.51
CA ASP A 726 -16.88 14.46 -24.79
C ASP A 726 -17.89 15.10 -25.75
N GLN A 727 -18.23 14.40 -26.83
CA GLN A 727 -19.22 14.88 -27.77
C GLN A 727 -20.62 15.02 -27.17
N LEU A 728 -21.05 14.07 -26.33
CA LEU A 728 -22.30 14.15 -25.59
C LEU A 728 -22.32 15.34 -24.62
N ASN A 729 -21.21 15.54 -23.91
CA ASN A 729 -21.07 16.69 -23.02
C ASN A 729 -21.05 18.03 -23.78
N MET A 730 -20.39 18.10 -24.93
CA MET A 730 -20.45 19.29 -25.81
C MET A 730 -21.89 19.58 -26.26
N CYS A 731 -22.66 18.57 -26.65
CA CYS A 731 -24.08 18.73 -26.99
C CYS A 731 -24.88 19.24 -25.78
N LEU A 732 -24.61 18.71 -24.58
CA LEU A 732 -25.27 19.11 -23.34
C LEU A 732 -24.90 20.55 -22.96
N GLU A 733 -23.63 20.92 -23.03
CA GLU A 733 -23.16 22.29 -22.76
C GLU A 733 -23.74 23.29 -23.72
N LYS A 734 -23.81 22.96 -25.00
CA LYS A 734 -24.48 23.77 -25.98
C LYS A 734 -25.94 24.00 -25.63
N PHE A 735 -26.68 22.94 -25.28
CA PHE A 735 -28.07 23.04 -24.85
C PHE A 735 -28.23 23.91 -23.58
N ILE A 736 -27.36 23.77 -22.59
CA ILE A 736 -27.35 24.59 -21.38
C ILE A 736 -27.05 26.06 -21.72
N SER A 737 -26.11 26.31 -22.63
CA SER A 737 -25.77 27.65 -23.11
C SER A 737 -26.96 28.30 -23.81
N ASP A 738 -27.65 27.57 -24.69
CA ASP A 738 -28.85 28.05 -25.41
C ASP A 738 -29.98 28.34 -24.40
N LEU A 739 -30.18 27.49 -23.37
CA LEU A 739 -31.14 27.76 -22.31
C LEU A 739 -30.80 29.03 -21.51
N ARG A 740 -29.52 29.26 -21.20
CA ARG A 740 -29.07 30.46 -20.48
C ARG A 740 -29.32 31.71 -21.36
N LEU A 741 -29.07 31.60 -22.66
CA LEU A 741 -29.35 32.69 -23.62
C LEU A 741 -30.85 33.02 -23.65
N ILE A 742 -31.73 32.02 -23.71
CA ILE A 742 -33.20 32.22 -23.67
C ILE A 742 -33.59 32.84 -22.31
N GLN A 743 -33.11 32.34 -21.20
CA GLN A 743 -33.38 32.90 -19.89
C GLN A 743 -32.95 34.36 -19.76
N THR A 744 -31.74 34.68 -20.19
CA THR A 744 -31.23 36.07 -20.18
C THR A 744 -32.04 36.98 -21.09
N THR A 745 -32.40 36.48 -22.26
CA THR A 745 -33.24 37.23 -23.21
C THR A 745 -34.63 37.51 -22.62
N ILE A 746 -35.27 36.53 -22.01
CA ILE A 746 -36.56 36.69 -21.32
C ILE A 746 -36.43 37.68 -20.16
N GLN A 747 -35.39 37.55 -19.34
CA GLN A 747 -35.14 38.51 -18.25
C GLN A 747 -34.91 39.93 -18.76
N MET A 748 -34.16 40.10 -19.81
CA MET A 748 -33.93 41.38 -20.48
C MET A 748 -35.24 41.96 -21.00
N TYR A 749 -36.08 41.14 -21.68
CA TYR A 749 -37.38 41.56 -22.16
C TYR A 749 -38.30 42.02 -21.04
N LEU A 750 -38.38 41.24 -19.96
CA LEU A 750 -39.19 41.58 -18.77
C LEU A 750 -38.68 42.84 -18.08
N ALA A 751 -37.37 43.01 -17.99
CA ALA A 751 -36.75 44.23 -17.45
C ALA A 751 -37.03 45.45 -18.33
N ARG A 752 -36.90 45.29 -19.65
CA ARG A 752 -37.22 46.34 -20.62
C ARG A 752 -38.71 46.73 -20.53
N ARG A 753 -39.62 45.77 -20.42
CA ARG A 753 -41.05 46.01 -20.27
C ARG A 753 -41.36 46.80 -18.99
N LYS A 754 -40.78 46.37 -17.88
CA LYS A 754 -40.91 47.13 -16.61
C LYS A 754 -40.34 48.53 -16.69
N PHE A 755 -39.22 48.70 -17.40
CA PHE A 755 -38.63 50.02 -17.63
C PHE A 755 -39.57 50.92 -18.48
N LEU A 756 -40.17 50.38 -19.55
CA LEU A 756 -41.12 51.11 -20.37
C LEU A 756 -42.39 51.50 -19.61
N ASP A 757 -42.92 50.55 -18.79
CA ASP A 757 -44.08 50.83 -17.93
C ASP A 757 -43.73 51.95 -16.92
N MET A 758 -42.51 51.91 -16.35
CA MET A 758 -42.04 52.97 -15.47
C MET A 758 -41.84 54.30 -16.19
N MET A 759 -41.32 54.30 -17.40
CA MET A 759 -41.17 55.50 -18.22
C MET A 759 -42.55 56.12 -18.63
N GLN A 760 -43.52 55.27 -18.95
CA GLN A 760 -44.89 55.75 -19.20
C GLN A 760 -45.51 56.36 -17.91
N TYR A 761 -45.29 55.73 -16.78
CA TYR A 761 -45.75 56.28 -15.51
C TYR A 761 -45.05 57.62 -15.17
N ILE A 762 -43.72 57.71 -15.39
CA ILE A 762 -42.98 58.97 -15.20
C ILE A 762 -43.52 60.10 -16.17
N THR A 763 -43.82 59.72 -17.45
CA THR A 763 -44.38 60.65 -18.40
C THR A 763 -45.76 61.11 -17.92
N TYR A 764 -46.63 60.20 -17.53
CA TYR A 764 -47.95 60.53 -16.94
C TYR A 764 -47.80 61.45 -15.72
N CYS A 765 -46.90 61.17 -14.82
CA CYS A 765 -46.63 62.01 -13.65
C CYS A 765 -46.14 63.43 -14.10
N LYS A 766 -45.24 63.49 -15.10
CA LYS A 766 -44.83 64.80 -15.69
C LYS A 766 -46.00 65.56 -16.26
N ASP A 767 -46.84 64.90 -17.04
CA ASP A 767 -48.01 65.48 -17.59
C ASP A 767 -48.98 65.97 -16.50
N GLN A 768 -49.20 65.23 -15.48
CA GLN A 768 -49.99 65.64 -14.30
C GLN A 768 -49.35 66.82 -13.57
N VAL A 769 -48.03 66.83 -13.39
CA VAL A 769 -47.29 67.92 -12.80
C VAL A 769 -47.39 69.20 -13.69
N PHE A 770 -47.30 69.02 -15.01
CA PHE A 770 -47.47 70.11 -15.93
C PHE A 770 -48.92 70.68 -15.97
N SER A 771 -49.91 69.82 -15.92
CA SER A 771 -51.31 70.21 -15.86
C SER A 771 -51.64 70.90 -14.50
N LEU A 772 -51.15 70.42 -13.38
CA LEU A 772 -51.15 70.97 -12.04
C LEU A 772 -50.37 72.29 -12.00
N GLY A 773 -49.23 72.40 -12.65
CA GLY A 773 -48.45 73.63 -12.78
C GLY A 773 -49.27 74.75 -13.50
N ASN A 774 -49.96 74.36 -14.56
CA ASN A 774 -50.88 75.29 -15.22
C ASN A 774 -52.08 75.73 -14.31
N ILE A 775 -52.54 74.88 -13.45
CA ILE A 775 -53.59 75.20 -12.47
C ILE A 775 -52.99 76.13 -11.40
N VAL A 776 -51.79 75.82 -10.89
CA VAL A 776 -51.10 76.64 -9.90
C VAL A 776 -50.76 78.04 -10.36
N ALA A 777 -50.33 78.11 -11.65
CA ALA A 777 -50.12 79.46 -12.27
C ALA A 777 -51.35 80.29 -12.28
N LYS A 778 -52.57 79.68 -12.15
CA LYS A 778 -53.86 80.37 -12.06
C LYS A 778 -54.33 80.65 -10.63
N THR A 779 -53.77 80.03 -9.57
CA THR A 779 -54.32 80.07 -8.22
C THR A 779 -53.36 80.53 -7.13
N GLY A 780 -52.12 80.85 -7.46
CA GLY A 780 -51.14 81.38 -6.53
C GLY A 780 -50.48 80.43 -5.56
N ASP A 781 -49.53 80.88 -4.67
CA ASP A 781 -48.57 80.19 -3.82
C ASP A 781 -49.09 79.10 -2.88
N GLN A 782 -50.36 79.10 -2.52
CA GLN A 782 -50.88 78.07 -1.61
C GLN A 782 -51.00 76.66 -2.19
N LEU A 783 -51.13 76.53 -3.53
CA LEU A 783 -51.20 75.24 -4.21
C LEU A 783 -49.79 74.65 -4.36
N PHE A 784 -48.72 75.40 -4.37
CA PHE A 784 -47.37 74.97 -4.51
C PHE A 784 -46.95 74.15 -3.22
N HIS A 785 -47.35 74.58 -2.03
CA HIS A 785 -47.12 73.86 -0.81
C HIS A 785 -47.83 72.48 -0.75
N ILE A 786 -49.05 72.38 -1.26
CA ILE A 786 -49.79 71.12 -1.35
C ILE A 786 -49.13 70.15 -2.34
N MET A 787 -48.59 70.61 -3.42
CA MET A 787 -47.89 69.82 -4.45
C MET A 787 -46.56 69.20 -3.94
N VAL A 788 -45.80 69.95 -3.14
CA VAL A 788 -44.57 69.45 -2.55
C VAL A 788 -44.84 68.35 -1.52
N SER A 789 -45.88 68.48 -0.70
CA SER A 789 -46.30 67.49 0.27
C SER A 789 -46.82 66.17 -0.37
N THR A 790 -47.53 66.24 -1.50
CA THR A 790 -48.00 65.05 -2.24
C THR A 790 -46.88 64.31 -2.91
N ASN A 791 -45.87 65.00 -3.45
CA ASN A 791 -44.75 64.37 -4.07
C ASN A 791 -43.84 63.65 -3.03
N ASP A 792 -43.76 64.14 -1.80
CA ASP A 792 -43.05 63.51 -0.73
C ASP A 792 -43.82 62.30 -0.15
N LEU A 793 -45.15 62.32 -0.16
CA LEU A 793 -46.00 61.20 0.21
C LEU A 793 -45.85 60.03 -0.81
N ASP A 794 -45.79 60.31 -2.12
CA ASP A 794 -45.66 59.32 -3.15
C ASP A 794 -44.26 58.67 -3.11
N LYS A 795 -43.20 59.46 -2.84
CA LYS A 795 -41.85 58.91 -2.59
C LYS A 795 -41.80 58.01 -1.39
N HIS A 796 -42.54 58.37 -0.32
CA HIS A 796 -42.58 57.55 0.88
C HIS A 796 -43.36 56.23 0.63
N HIS A 797 -44.40 56.24 -0.16
CA HIS A 797 -45.18 55.07 -0.51
C HIS A 797 -44.39 54.12 -1.42
N TYR A 798 -43.58 54.67 -2.34
CA TYR A 798 -42.74 53.90 -3.21
C TYR A 798 -41.53 53.23 -2.48
N ARG A 799 -40.89 53.97 -1.53
CA ARG A 799 -39.86 53.36 -0.64
C ARG A 799 -40.44 52.23 0.16
N LYS A 800 -41.58 52.38 0.77
CA LYS A 800 -42.26 51.34 1.58
C LYS A 800 -42.58 50.09 0.76
N LYS A 801 -43.00 50.22 -0.51
CA LYS A 801 -43.21 49.09 -1.43
C LYS A 801 -41.90 48.38 -1.81
N LEU A 802 -40.81 49.10 -2.00
CA LEU A 802 -39.49 48.54 -2.25
C LEU A 802 -38.97 47.75 -1.07
N GLU A 803 -39.11 48.28 0.14
CA GLU A 803 -38.75 47.60 1.40
C GLU A 803 -39.59 46.34 1.63
N GLU A 804 -40.87 46.34 1.34
CA GLU A 804 -41.72 45.17 1.39
C GLU A 804 -41.34 44.11 0.33
N GLN A 805 -40.90 44.50 -0.84
CA GLN A 805 -40.39 43.56 -1.86
C GLN A 805 -39.04 42.95 -1.48
N GLU A 806 -38.14 43.72 -0.87
CA GLU A 806 -36.87 43.22 -0.35
C GLU A 806 -37.08 42.27 0.83
N LEU A 807 -38.02 42.58 1.74
CA LEU A 807 -38.39 41.68 2.83
C LEU A 807 -38.94 40.33 2.31
N ARG A 808 -39.79 40.35 1.29
CA ARG A 808 -40.31 39.14 0.66
C ARG A 808 -39.18 38.33 -0.04
N ARG A 809 -38.20 38.98 -0.69
CA ARG A 809 -37.03 38.31 -1.24
C ARG A 809 -36.12 37.67 -0.18
N ARG A 810 -35.94 38.34 0.98
CA ARG A 810 -35.21 37.80 2.15
C ARG A 810 -35.93 36.60 2.73
N SER A 811 -37.26 36.65 2.89
CA SER A 811 -38.10 35.54 3.40
C SER A 811 -38.10 34.34 2.43
N THR A 812 -38.11 34.56 1.13
CA THR A 812 -38.03 33.48 0.13
C THR A 812 -36.64 32.83 0.08
N ARG A 813 -35.55 33.57 0.28
CA ARG A 813 -34.19 33.04 0.44
C ARG A 813 -34.10 32.21 1.76
N GLN A 814 -34.65 32.70 2.88
CA GLN A 814 -34.66 31.96 4.13
C GLN A 814 -35.46 30.64 4.06
N SER A 815 -36.60 30.62 3.35
CA SER A 815 -37.35 29.39 3.14
C SER A 815 -36.69 28.40 2.22
N GLN A 816 -35.85 28.84 1.28
CA GLN A 816 -35.04 27.97 0.45
C GLN A 816 -33.82 27.36 1.21
N TYR A 817 -33.26 28.11 2.17
CA TYR A 817 -32.18 27.59 3.04
C TYR A 817 -32.72 26.52 4.00
N VAL A 818 -33.92 26.74 4.58
CA VAL A 818 -34.57 25.76 5.48
C VAL A 818 -34.96 24.47 4.72
N ARG A 819 -35.34 24.55 3.43
CA ARG A 819 -35.69 23.38 2.63
C ARG A 819 -34.45 22.58 2.16
N ARG A 820 -33.25 23.16 2.15
CA ARG A 820 -32.02 22.49 1.71
C ARG A 820 -31.16 21.93 2.82
N GLY A 821 -31.53 22.12 4.10
CA GLY A 821 -30.80 21.50 5.23
C GLY A 821 -29.34 21.94 5.36
N LEU A 822 -28.95 23.10 4.80
CA LEU A 822 -27.56 23.60 4.89
C LEU A 822 -27.41 24.47 6.16
N PRO A 823 -26.33 24.32 6.92
CA PRO A 823 -26.05 25.15 8.07
C PRO A 823 -25.80 26.62 7.64
N ARG A 824 -26.29 27.56 8.43
CA ARG A 824 -26.03 29.00 8.29
C ARG A 824 -24.52 29.21 8.25
N ARG A 825 -24.00 29.81 7.19
CA ARG A 825 -22.67 30.42 7.23
C ARG A 825 -22.76 31.66 8.13
N MET A 826 -21.86 31.72 9.10
CA MET A 826 -21.74 32.83 10.07
C MET A 826 -21.19 34.14 9.44
N ASP A 827 -21.01 34.20 8.13
CA ASP A 827 -20.34 35.32 7.45
C ASP A 827 -21.30 36.29 6.74
N ASP A 828 -22.63 36.12 6.85
CA ASP A 828 -23.59 37.00 6.19
C ASP A 828 -24.07 38.20 7.04
N ASP A 829 -23.53 38.38 8.25
CA ASP A 829 -23.95 39.47 9.17
C ASP A 829 -22.97 40.66 9.30
N ILE A 830 -21.97 40.74 8.43
CA ILE A 830 -21.01 41.86 8.44
C ILE A 830 -20.85 42.39 6.99
N TYR A 831 -21.82 43.16 6.56
CA TYR A 831 -21.64 44.23 5.55
C TYR A 831 -22.76 45.24 5.69
N ASP A 832 -22.68 46.10 6.71
CA ASP A 832 -23.19 47.46 6.64
C ASP A 832 -22.23 48.26 5.77
N ALA A 833 -22.80 48.90 4.79
CA ALA A 833 -22.08 49.66 3.80
C ALA A 833 -21.42 50.89 4.41
N PRO A 834 -20.20 51.21 4.09
CA PRO A 834 -19.70 52.57 4.15
C PRO A 834 -19.86 53.25 2.80
N ASP A 835 -20.19 54.50 2.94
CA ASP A 835 -20.29 55.58 1.97
C ASP A 835 -19.35 55.51 0.76
N TYR A 836 -19.92 55.79 -0.40
CA TYR A 836 -19.18 56.13 -1.62
C TYR A 836 -18.56 57.51 -1.48
N GLU A 837 -17.28 57.59 -1.16
CA GLU A 837 -16.44 58.72 -1.53
C GLU A 837 -15.22 58.26 -2.28
N TYR A 838 -15.08 58.78 -3.48
CA TYR A 838 -13.88 59.10 -4.28
C TYR A 838 -12.69 58.16 -4.22
N TYR A 839 -12.44 57.48 -5.32
CA TYR A 839 -11.09 57.44 -5.88
C TYR A 839 -11.12 57.45 -7.42
N ASN A 840 -10.75 58.65 -7.95
CA ASN A 840 -10.35 58.81 -9.33
C ASN A 840 -8.88 58.40 -9.44
N SER A 841 -8.51 57.37 -10.18
CA SER A 841 -7.16 57.32 -10.80
C SER A 841 -7.17 56.41 -12.05
N ARG A 842 -7.05 57.09 -13.15
CA ARG A 842 -6.39 56.75 -14.43
C ARG A 842 -5.88 55.31 -14.62
N SER A 843 -6.46 54.61 -15.58
CA SER A 843 -5.70 54.11 -16.75
C SER A 843 -6.68 53.79 -17.88
N GLY A 844 -6.38 54.27 -19.03
CA GLY A 844 -7.20 54.39 -20.19
C GLY A 844 -7.42 53.08 -20.95
N TYR A 845 -8.59 52.98 -21.50
CA TYR A 845 -8.81 52.48 -22.83
C TYR A 845 -10.10 53.17 -23.35
N GLY A 846 -9.92 54.08 -24.28
CA GLY A 846 -11.00 54.80 -24.93
C GLY A 846 -11.75 53.86 -25.87
N ALA A 847 -12.99 53.63 -25.56
CA ALA A 847 -14.00 53.23 -26.56
C ALA A 847 -15.01 54.34 -26.67
N SER A 848 -15.07 54.96 -27.82
CA SER A 848 -15.81 56.16 -28.14
C SER A 848 -17.30 56.00 -27.89
N ARG A 849 -17.92 57.02 -27.30
CA ARG A 849 -19.38 57.20 -27.12
C ARG A 849 -20.25 57.00 -28.37
N ARG A 850 -19.67 56.78 -29.55
CA ARG A 850 -20.38 56.49 -30.80
C ARG A 850 -20.81 55.06 -31.00
N GLN A 851 -20.19 54.07 -30.33
CA GLN A 851 -20.58 52.65 -30.50
C GLN A 851 -21.73 52.22 -29.59
N LEU A 852 -22.00 52.93 -28.50
CA LEU A 852 -23.18 52.67 -27.66
C LEU A 852 -24.50 53.20 -28.21
N TYR A 853 -24.46 54.12 -29.19
CA TYR A 853 -25.68 54.66 -29.84
C TYR A 853 -26.17 53.78 -31.01
N GLN A 854 -25.33 52.92 -31.54
CA GLN A 854 -25.72 52.05 -32.68
C GLN A 854 -26.34 50.72 -32.26
N ILE A 855 -26.18 50.34 -31.00
CA ILE A 855 -26.77 49.08 -30.43
C ILE A 855 -28.21 49.35 -29.93
N ALA A 856 -28.64 50.56 -29.81
CA ALA A 856 -29.99 50.92 -29.36
C ALA A 856 -31.02 51.13 -30.51
N GLN A 857 -30.62 50.84 -31.74
CA GLN A 857 -31.50 51.00 -32.94
C GLN A 857 -31.73 49.69 -33.73
N VAL A 858 -31.37 48.52 -33.17
CA VAL A 858 -31.76 47.23 -33.77
C VAL A 858 -32.66 46.45 -32.78
#